data_a7804d9e70b502282b319c210bdee491
#
_entry.id   a7804d9e70b502282b319c210bdee491
#
_cell.length_a   1.000
_cell.length_b   1.000
_cell.length_c   1.000
_cell.angle_alpha   90.00
_cell.angle_beta   90.00
_cell.angle_gamma   90.00
#
_symmetry.space_group_name_H-M   'P 1'
#
loop_
_entity.id
_entity.type
_entity.pdbx_description
1 polymer ?
#
loop_
_entity_poly.entity_id
_entity_poly.type
_entity_poly.pdbx_seq_one_letter_code
_entity_poly.pdbx_strand_id
1 'polypeptide(L)'
;MLRRLIPPSILALVLLPAVLLGACAPLRTPLAAAPRPIWAMAQSDIAIDPAFRTGTLPNGLRFIIRKGTNPAGTALVRMDIAAGSLDERADERGYAHFVEHMAFNGSTRVPEGEMVRLLERAGLAFGADTNAQTSFQNTLYTLDLPRNDPALLDTALMLMRETASELTFAPAAVARERGVVLAEMRDRNSWAYRAAVNEMGFANPRARYVSRLPIGTAATLQRASAERLRAFWRRTYLPARTTVIVIGDCDPDQAEAMIRRHFADWPARSSAAQPDAGPVAFADKGRTTVYLDPALSERVTASRHAPWQDERDGVARRRESLLRQIGYDIINRRLQRLARQGDPPFRSAGLGTGDVFRAGRTTSLVVDTVDGGWQRGLAAAVAEYRRALAEGFTMAEVAEQVANVHTAHRNGAAAAATRSHASLAGAALALVREDIVPATPESSLERLEAFMPAITPDAVLAALKRELVPLDEPLLRFAGRRAPAGGAPALRRAWQSAMAAPLAAAPVRTAEAFAYTDFGVPGQVISDTREPVYGIRTLRFANGVRLNLKQTALERDRVLVSLHLDGGDMLDTRARPLATEMMLAFGAGGLGRHSQDDLQSILAGRTVGFNLSSAAETFAASAQTTPADLALQLQLMAAYITDPGYRREGETLYRQ
;
A
#
# COMPACT_ATOMS: atom_id res chain seq x y z
N MET A 1 34.25 -16.36 -7.28
CA MET A 1 33.74 -15.00 -7.49
C MET A 1 32.24 -15.12 -7.84
N LEU A 2 31.40 -15.23 -6.87
CA LEU A 2 29.94 -15.33 -7.05
C LEU A 2 29.34 -13.97 -6.68
N ARG A 3 28.92 -13.18 -7.67
CA ARG A 3 27.99 -12.08 -7.49
C ARG A 3 26.60 -12.68 -7.37
N ARG A 4 26.07 -12.75 -6.16
CA ARG A 4 24.63 -12.96 -5.95
C ARG A 4 23.90 -11.68 -6.39
N LEU A 5 23.20 -11.76 -7.49
CA LEU A 5 22.19 -10.80 -7.90
C LEU A 5 21.01 -10.94 -6.92
N ILE A 6 20.80 -9.94 -6.09
CA ILE A 6 19.55 -9.77 -5.35
C ILE A 6 18.53 -9.26 -6.37
N PRO A 7 17.38 -9.92 -6.54
CA PRO A 7 16.33 -9.37 -7.40
C PRO A 7 15.86 -8.04 -6.79
N PRO A 8 15.63 -7.01 -7.59
CA PRO A 8 15.02 -5.79 -7.10
C PRO A 8 13.63 -6.15 -6.60
N SER A 9 13.42 -6.03 -5.29
CA SER A 9 12.09 -6.01 -4.72
C SER A 9 11.30 -4.96 -5.48
N ILE A 10 10.30 -5.40 -6.23
CA ILE A 10 9.33 -4.52 -6.87
C ILE A 10 8.63 -3.79 -5.73
N LEU A 11 9.12 -2.61 -5.40
CA LEU A 11 8.39 -1.63 -4.64
C LEU A 11 7.23 -1.24 -5.56
N ALA A 12 6.13 -1.99 -5.43
CA ALA A 12 4.85 -1.58 -5.95
C ALA A 12 4.50 -0.29 -5.21
N LEU A 13 5.00 0.83 -5.76
CA LEU A 13 4.50 2.15 -5.45
C LEU A 13 3.07 2.16 -5.96
N VAL A 14 2.14 1.70 -5.13
CA VAL A 14 0.72 1.96 -5.31
C VAL A 14 0.58 3.47 -5.11
N LEU A 15 0.88 4.22 -6.18
CA LEU A 15 0.41 5.57 -6.36
C LEU A 15 -1.10 5.45 -6.59
N LEU A 16 -1.85 5.36 -5.51
CA LEU A 16 -3.23 5.79 -5.55
C LEU A 16 -3.19 7.28 -5.92
N PRO A 17 -3.75 7.67 -7.04
CA PRO A 17 -3.87 9.08 -7.35
C PRO A 17 -4.92 9.67 -6.42
N ALA A 18 -4.48 10.50 -5.55
CA ALA A 18 -5.33 11.33 -4.74
C ALA A 18 -5.55 12.68 -5.40
N VAL A 19 -6.68 13.26 -5.29
CA VAL A 19 -7.25 14.27 -6.15
C VAL A 19 -8.11 15.33 -5.47
N LEU A 20 -8.57 16.28 -5.99
CA LEU A 20 -8.82 17.69 -5.85
C LEU A 20 -10.17 18.29 -6.15
N LEU A 21 -10.60 19.37 -5.56
CA LEU A 21 -11.34 20.50 -6.15
C LEU A 21 -11.67 21.67 -5.24
N GLY A 22 -11.95 22.82 -5.83
CA GLY A 22 -12.48 23.97 -5.19
C GLY A 22 -13.54 24.76 -5.98
N ALA A 23 -14.28 25.64 -5.35
CA ALA A 23 -15.09 26.66 -5.98
C ALA A 23 -14.95 27.99 -5.25
N CYS A 24 -14.99 29.08 -5.98
CA CYS A 24 -14.96 30.43 -5.44
C CYS A 24 -16.28 30.77 -4.70
N ALA A 25 -16.15 31.02 -3.41
CA ALA A 25 -17.10 31.83 -2.64
C ALA A 25 -16.29 32.92 -1.92
N PRO A 26 -16.93 34.07 -1.53
CA PRO A 26 -16.21 35.23 -1.05
C PRO A 26 -15.37 34.92 0.18
N LEU A 27 -14.21 35.58 0.25
CA LEU A 27 -13.26 35.53 1.38
C LEU A 27 -13.98 35.68 2.73
N ARG A 28 -14.42 34.56 3.29
CA ARG A 28 -14.64 34.47 4.71
C ARG A 28 -13.28 34.21 5.33
N THR A 29 -12.81 35.11 6.16
CA THR A 29 -11.73 34.84 7.12
C THR A 29 -11.99 33.46 7.72
N PRO A 30 -11.04 32.52 7.65
CA PRO A 30 -11.24 31.24 8.32
C PRO A 30 -11.44 31.54 9.80
N LEU A 31 -12.60 31.17 10.34
CA LEU A 31 -12.72 31.00 11.79
C LEU A 31 -11.57 30.10 12.20
N ALA A 32 -10.74 30.58 13.14
CA ALA A 32 -9.68 29.78 13.70
C ALA A 32 -10.30 28.44 14.15
N ALA A 33 -9.93 27.36 13.48
CA ALA A 33 -10.42 26.04 13.83
C ALA A 33 -10.13 25.82 15.31
N ALA A 34 -11.12 25.38 16.08
CA ALA A 34 -10.93 25.04 17.48
C ALA A 34 -9.72 24.08 17.58
N PRO A 35 -8.87 24.26 18.60
CA PRO A 35 -7.68 23.43 18.72
C PRO A 35 -8.10 21.96 18.71
N ARG A 36 -7.62 21.19 17.72
CA ARG A 36 -7.92 19.76 17.62
C ARG A 36 -7.42 19.09 18.89
N PRO A 37 -8.19 18.15 19.48
CA PRO A 37 -7.69 17.37 20.60
C PRO A 37 -6.41 16.64 20.18
N ILE A 38 -5.51 16.45 21.13
CA ILE A 38 -4.19 15.84 20.92
C ILE A 38 -4.32 14.43 20.29
N TRP A 39 -5.42 13.74 20.56
CA TRP A 39 -5.70 12.40 20.04
C TRP A 39 -7.10 12.33 19.40
N ALA A 40 -7.17 11.71 18.23
CA ALA A 40 -8.42 11.56 17.46
C ALA A 40 -9.51 10.78 18.20
N MET A 41 -9.14 9.82 19.06
CA MET A 41 -10.10 9.04 19.84
C MET A 41 -10.92 9.87 20.82
N ALA A 42 -10.49 11.07 21.19
CA ALA A 42 -11.27 11.96 22.04
C ALA A 42 -12.51 12.55 21.33
N GLN A 43 -12.59 12.43 20.02
CA GLN A 43 -13.69 12.94 19.17
C GLN A 43 -14.36 11.86 18.33
N SER A 44 -13.98 10.60 18.50
CA SER A 44 -14.51 9.46 17.78
C SER A 44 -15.48 8.66 18.64
N ASP A 45 -16.53 8.12 18.06
CA ASP A 45 -17.40 7.11 18.66
C ASP A 45 -16.85 5.67 18.48
N ILE A 46 -15.65 5.54 17.91
CA ILE A 46 -14.93 4.27 17.83
C ILE A 46 -14.13 4.07 19.11
N ALA A 47 -14.42 3.00 19.84
CA ALA A 47 -13.61 2.60 21.00
C ALA A 47 -12.20 2.17 20.53
N ILE A 48 -11.17 2.77 21.11
CA ILE A 48 -9.79 2.34 20.88
C ILE A 48 -9.57 0.92 21.42
N ASP A 49 -8.75 0.12 20.76
CA ASP A 49 -8.24 -1.15 21.31
C ASP A 49 -7.53 -0.85 22.65
N PRO A 50 -8.05 -1.34 23.80
CA PRO A 50 -7.56 -0.97 25.13
C PRO A 50 -6.10 -1.40 25.38
N ALA A 51 -5.54 -2.26 24.55
CA ALA A 51 -4.15 -2.64 24.65
C ALA A 51 -3.19 -1.57 24.07
N PHE A 52 -3.69 -0.54 23.36
CA PHE A 52 -2.90 0.63 23.01
C PHE A 52 -2.87 1.62 24.18
N ARG A 53 -1.70 1.78 24.76
CA ARG A 53 -1.43 2.84 25.75
C ARG A 53 -0.93 4.08 25.02
N THR A 54 -1.64 5.18 25.14
CA THR A 54 -1.27 6.47 24.54
C THR A 54 -0.97 7.49 25.63
N GLY A 55 -0.06 8.40 25.37
CA GLY A 55 0.25 9.47 26.31
C GLY A 55 0.89 10.68 25.63
N THR A 56 1.00 11.77 26.41
CA THR A 56 1.65 13.01 26.00
C THR A 56 2.54 13.49 27.13
N LEU A 57 3.79 13.81 26.84
CA LEU A 57 4.72 14.41 27.80
C LEU A 57 4.43 15.92 27.98
N PRO A 58 4.87 16.54 29.08
CA PRO A 58 4.68 17.98 29.31
C PRO A 58 5.24 18.88 28.19
N ASN A 59 6.25 18.42 27.46
CA ASN A 59 6.84 19.14 26.33
C ASN A 59 6.06 18.96 25.00
N GLY A 60 4.95 18.19 25.00
CA GLY A 60 4.09 17.94 23.86
C GLY A 60 4.42 16.70 23.06
N LEU A 61 5.51 15.98 23.33
CA LEU A 61 5.83 14.72 22.69
C LEU A 61 4.73 13.69 22.98
N ARG A 62 4.25 13.02 21.96
CA ARG A 62 3.26 11.94 22.05
C ARG A 62 3.96 10.58 22.08
N PHE A 63 3.35 9.60 22.72
CA PHE A 63 3.82 8.23 22.63
C PHE A 63 2.66 7.23 22.54
N ILE A 64 2.95 6.11 21.92
CA ILE A 64 2.06 4.94 21.80
C ILE A 64 2.86 3.71 22.18
N ILE A 65 2.33 2.91 23.11
CA ILE A 65 2.92 1.64 23.51
C ILE A 65 1.86 0.55 23.37
N ARG A 66 2.24 -0.59 22.79
CA ARG A 66 1.34 -1.73 22.66
C ARG A 66 2.11 -3.03 22.82
N LYS A 67 1.75 -3.81 23.85
CA LYS A 67 2.31 -5.15 24.00
C LYS A 67 1.81 -6.07 22.88
N GLY A 68 2.74 -6.80 22.26
CA GLY A 68 2.48 -7.80 21.23
C GLY A 68 3.40 -9.00 21.45
N THR A 69 3.04 -10.16 20.89
CA THR A 69 3.78 -11.42 21.05
C THR A 69 4.14 -12.07 19.71
N ASN A 70 3.99 -11.37 18.61
CA ASN A 70 4.29 -11.91 17.29
C ASN A 70 5.15 -10.95 16.44
N PRO A 71 6.45 -11.27 16.20
CA PRO A 71 7.21 -12.41 16.76
C PRO A 71 7.46 -12.27 18.27
N ALA A 72 7.40 -13.39 19.00
CA ALA A 72 7.72 -13.41 20.43
C ALA A 72 9.18 -13.00 20.69
N GLY A 73 9.41 -12.32 21.81
CA GLY A 73 10.75 -11.90 22.22
C GLY A 73 11.36 -10.79 21.36
N THR A 74 10.58 -10.05 20.55
CA THR A 74 11.06 -8.94 19.72
C THR A 74 10.28 -7.65 20.03
N ALA A 75 10.79 -6.50 19.57
CA ALA A 75 10.10 -5.22 19.67
C ALA A 75 10.41 -4.32 18.48
N LEU A 76 9.50 -3.39 18.18
CA LEU A 76 9.67 -2.35 17.18
C LEU A 76 9.67 -0.98 17.86
N VAL A 77 10.62 -0.13 17.51
CA VAL A 77 10.63 1.28 17.88
C VAL A 77 10.45 2.13 16.62
N ARG A 78 9.50 3.03 16.65
CA ARG A 78 9.24 3.99 15.58
C ARG A 78 9.27 5.40 16.16
N MET A 79 9.89 6.32 15.48
CA MET A 79 9.78 7.74 15.77
C MET A 79 9.26 8.45 14.52
N ASP A 80 8.02 8.91 14.59
CA ASP A 80 7.38 9.69 13.53
C ASP A 80 7.45 11.17 13.86
N ILE A 81 8.13 11.91 13.01
CA ILE A 81 8.25 13.37 13.14
C ILE A 81 7.41 14.01 12.03
N ALA A 82 6.39 14.79 12.40
CA ALA A 82 5.55 15.52 11.45
C ALA A 82 6.32 16.68 10.80
N ALA A 83 7.44 16.36 10.18
CA ALA A 83 8.32 17.24 9.42
C ALA A 83 8.79 16.53 8.17
N GLY A 84 8.52 17.11 7.01
CA GLY A 84 8.88 16.55 5.72
C GLY A 84 9.22 17.66 4.73
N SER A 85 9.24 17.32 3.45
CA SER A 85 9.64 18.27 2.40
C SER A 85 8.67 19.45 2.24
N LEU A 86 7.43 19.36 2.68
CA LEU A 86 6.51 20.50 2.73
C LEU A 86 6.96 21.60 3.71
N ASP A 87 7.75 21.26 4.72
CA ASP A 87 8.29 22.22 5.68
C ASP A 87 9.47 23.04 5.12
N GLU A 88 10.01 22.66 3.98
CA GLU A 88 11.14 23.31 3.34
C GLU A 88 10.78 24.67 2.73
N ARG A 89 11.66 25.64 2.85
CA ARG A 89 11.62 26.88 2.07
C ARG A 89 12.06 26.62 0.63
N ALA A 90 11.90 27.60 -0.24
CA ALA A 90 12.24 27.45 -1.65
C ALA A 90 13.74 27.15 -1.89
N ASP A 91 14.61 27.63 -1.02
CA ASP A 91 16.07 27.44 -1.04
C ASP A 91 16.55 26.27 -0.17
N GLU A 92 15.64 25.53 0.47
CA GLU A 92 15.91 24.38 1.34
C GLU A 92 15.46 23.03 0.73
N ARG A 93 15.05 23.00 -0.54
CA ARG A 93 14.51 21.79 -1.18
C ARG A 93 15.50 20.62 -1.09
N GLY A 94 15.05 19.51 -0.48
CA GLY A 94 15.83 18.31 -0.18
C GLY A 94 16.48 18.30 1.20
N TYR A 95 16.28 19.34 2.04
CA TYR A 95 16.88 19.38 3.38
C TYR A 95 16.23 18.40 4.36
N ALA A 96 14.93 18.13 4.24
CA ALA A 96 14.26 17.12 5.07
C ALA A 96 14.92 15.74 4.89
N HIS A 97 15.12 15.33 3.65
CA HIS A 97 15.79 14.08 3.30
C HIS A 97 17.28 14.11 3.67
N PHE A 98 17.97 15.22 3.46
CA PHE A 98 19.37 15.34 3.86
C PHE A 98 19.55 15.24 5.39
N VAL A 99 18.63 15.81 6.18
CA VAL A 99 18.65 15.66 7.66
C VAL A 99 18.44 14.21 8.06
N GLU A 100 17.62 13.47 7.35
CA GLU A 100 17.46 12.01 7.55
C GLU A 100 18.80 11.29 7.40
N HIS A 101 19.58 11.55 6.34
CA HIS A 101 20.93 11.02 6.17
C HIS A 101 21.85 11.42 7.33
N MET A 102 21.77 12.68 7.76
CA MET A 102 22.60 13.16 8.86
C MET A 102 22.28 12.50 10.21
N ALA A 103 21.11 11.88 10.37
CA ALA A 103 20.75 11.12 11.57
C ALA A 103 21.72 9.96 11.86
N PHE A 104 22.39 9.44 10.84
CA PHE A 104 23.36 8.34 10.95
C PHE A 104 24.80 8.83 10.99
N ASN A 105 25.04 10.13 10.91
CA ASN A 105 26.35 10.76 10.76
C ASN A 105 26.84 11.50 12.01
N GLY A 106 26.45 11.02 13.18
CA GLY A 106 26.95 11.46 14.48
C GLY A 106 26.05 12.44 15.23
N SER A 107 26.05 12.23 16.53
CA SER A 107 25.32 13.04 17.52
C SER A 107 26.23 13.32 18.74
N THR A 108 25.68 14.01 19.76
CA THR A 108 26.44 14.42 20.94
C THR A 108 27.06 13.23 21.69
N ARG A 109 26.30 12.16 21.90
CA ARG A 109 26.75 10.94 22.63
C ARG A 109 27.23 9.82 21.71
N VAL A 110 26.87 9.85 20.44
CA VAL A 110 27.14 8.77 19.50
C VAL A 110 27.93 9.34 18.32
N PRO A 111 29.28 9.19 18.32
CA PRO A 111 30.11 9.64 17.22
C PRO A 111 29.73 8.98 15.89
N GLU A 112 30.15 9.63 14.81
CA GLU A 112 29.94 9.10 13.47
C GLU A 112 30.45 7.65 13.31
N GLY A 113 29.65 6.80 12.69
CA GLY A 113 29.91 5.37 12.50
C GLY A 113 29.66 4.50 13.73
N GLU A 114 29.55 5.07 14.94
CA GLU A 114 29.30 4.28 16.16
C GLU A 114 27.85 3.83 16.28
N MET A 115 26.89 4.59 15.74
CA MET A 115 25.49 4.16 15.73
C MET A 115 25.31 2.83 15.01
N VAL A 116 25.87 2.70 13.82
CA VAL A 116 25.81 1.44 13.04
C VAL A 116 26.47 0.31 13.81
N ARG A 117 27.66 0.53 14.38
CA ARG A 117 28.37 -0.48 15.18
C ARG A 117 27.60 -0.91 16.45
N LEU A 118 26.92 0.04 17.11
CA LEU A 118 26.08 -0.27 18.28
C LEU A 118 24.92 -1.19 17.88
N LEU A 119 24.27 -0.89 16.76
CA LEU A 119 23.16 -1.67 16.25
C LEU A 119 23.62 -3.05 15.76
N GLU A 120 24.73 -3.14 15.02
CA GLU A 120 25.30 -4.40 14.56
C GLU A 120 25.72 -5.30 15.74
N ARG A 121 26.37 -4.74 16.78
CA ARG A 121 26.68 -5.48 18.02
C ARG A 121 25.43 -6.00 18.73
N ALA A 122 24.33 -5.30 18.58
CA ALA A 122 23.02 -5.72 19.10
C ALA A 122 22.30 -6.73 18.21
N GLY A 123 22.86 -7.05 17.04
CA GLY A 123 22.28 -8.01 16.09
C GLY A 123 21.33 -7.41 15.08
N LEU A 124 21.28 -6.06 14.93
CA LEU A 124 20.50 -5.37 13.90
C LEU A 124 21.33 -5.19 12.63
N ALA A 125 20.74 -5.49 11.48
CA ALA A 125 21.34 -5.20 10.19
C ALA A 125 20.90 -3.80 9.69
N PHE A 126 21.89 -2.98 9.30
CA PHE A 126 21.60 -1.67 8.69
C PHE A 126 20.89 -1.86 7.34
N GLY A 127 19.80 -1.12 7.13
CA GLY A 127 18.96 -1.22 5.93
C GLY A 127 17.84 -2.26 6.03
N ALA A 128 18.00 -3.34 6.78
CA ALA A 128 16.96 -4.34 7.03
C ALA A 128 16.18 -4.03 8.32
N ASP A 129 16.89 -3.92 9.45
CA ASP A 129 16.30 -3.73 10.78
C ASP A 129 16.36 -2.26 11.25
N THR A 130 17.17 -1.45 10.57
CA THR A 130 17.35 -0.01 10.84
C THR A 130 17.13 0.75 9.56
N ASN A 131 16.14 1.62 9.53
CA ASN A 131 15.81 2.39 8.34
C ASN A 131 15.22 3.76 8.71
N ALA A 132 15.21 4.67 7.74
CA ALA A 132 14.50 5.93 7.83
C ALA A 132 13.85 6.26 6.49
N GLN A 133 12.83 7.09 6.51
CA GLN A 133 12.12 7.52 5.31
C GLN A 133 11.59 8.94 5.48
N THR A 134 11.90 9.79 4.51
CA THR A 134 11.32 11.13 4.40
C THR A 134 10.22 11.17 3.35
N SER A 135 9.06 11.69 3.76
CA SER A 135 7.92 11.97 2.89
C SER A 135 7.71 13.49 2.73
N PHE A 136 6.58 13.85 2.13
CA PHE A 136 6.17 15.26 2.05
C PHE A 136 5.84 15.85 3.42
N GLN A 137 5.21 15.09 4.31
CA GLN A 137 4.65 15.58 5.56
C GLN A 137 5.39 15.11 6.81
N ASN A 138 6.17 14.04 6.70
CA ASN A 138 6.82 13.43 7.86
C ASN A 138 8.13 12.74 7.53
N THR A 139 8.95 12.54 8.56
CA THR A 139 10.14 11.67 8.55
C THR A 139 9.94 10.59 9.60
N LEU A 140 10.06 9.34 9.20
CA LEU A 140 9.92 8.16 10.04
C LEU A 140 11.27 7.49 10.26
N TYR A 141 11.66 7.26 11.50
CA TYR A 141 12.81 6.44 11.89
C TYR A 141 12.32 5.12 12.46
N THR A 142 12.96 4.02 12.08
CA THR A 142 12.54 2.66 12.43
C THR A 142 13.72 1.84 12.98
N LEU A 143 13.47 1.14 14.09
CA LEU A 143 14.38 0.13 14.63
C LEU A 143 13.57 -1.12 14.96
N ASP A 144 13.94 -2.25 14.36
CA ASP A 144 13.35 -3.56 14.57
C ASP A 144 14.27 -4.39 15.48
N LEU A 145 13.93 -4.47 16.75
CA LEU A 145 14.77 -5.08 17.77
C LEU A 145 14.61 -6.59 17.74
N PRO A 146 15.69 -7.37 17.50
CA PRO A 146 15.62 -8.82 17.36
C PRO A 146 15.34 -9.54 18.69
N ARG A 147 15.37 -8.82 19.80
CA ARG A 147 15.05 -9.32 21.14
C ARG A 147 14.48 -8.22 22.03
N ASN A 148 13.64 -8.61 23.00
CA ASN A 148 12.99 -7.70 23.96
C ASN A 148 13.88 -7.38 25.18
N ASP A 149 15.17 -7.30 25.01
CA ASP A 149 16.11 -6.92 26.06
C ASP A 149 15.86 -5.45 26.48
N PRO A 150 15.55 -5.18 27.78
CA PRO A 150 15.34 -3.81 28.24
C PRO A 150 16.53 -2.87 28.00
N ALA A 151 17.76 -3.36 28.05
CA ALA A 151 18.94 -2.54 27.77
C ALA A 151 19.03 -2.19 26.27
N LEU A 152 18.60 -3.09 25.39
CA LEU A 152 18.53 -2.82 23.97
C LEU A 152 17.41 -1.82 23.64
N LEU A 153 16.24 -1.94 24.26
CA LEU A 153 15.16 -0.96 24.11
C LEU A 153 15.58 0.42 24.63
N ASP A 154 16.26 0.49 25.74
CA ASP A 154 16.80 1.74 26.30
C ASP A 154 17.81 2.38 25.34
N THR A 155 18.72 1.59 24.77
CA THR A 155 19.67 2.03 23.74
C THR A 155 18.93 2.55 22.48
N ALA A 156 17.92 1.84 22.01
CA ALA A 156 17.11 2.27 20.87
C ALA A 156 16.42 3.62 21.12
N LEU A 157 15.82 3.81 22.27
CA LEU A 157 15.18 5.08 22.67
C LEU A 157 16.21 6.21 22.84
N MET A 158 17.39 5.91 23.37
CA MET A 158 18.51 6.84 23.42
C MET A 158 18.93 7.29 22.01
N LEU A 159 19.09 6.36 21.07
CA LEU A 159 19.43 6.69 19.68
C LEU A 159 18.35 7.54 19.00
N MET A 160 17.07 7.24 19.22
CA MET A 160 15.97 8.07 18.74
C MET A 160 16.03 9.50 19.34
N ARG A 161 16.37 9.63 20.62
CA ARG A 161 16.54 10.95 21.25
C ARG A 161 17.74 11.71 20.68
N GLU A 162 18.86 11.04 20.41
CA GLU A 162 20.02 11.63 19.75
C GLU A 162 19.66 12.18 18.36
N THR A 163 18.95 11.37 17.56
CA THR A 163 18.44 11.78 16.25
C THR A 163 17.48 12.98 16.35
N ALA A 164 16.62 13.00 17.35
CA ALA A 164 15.60 14.03 17.51
C ALA A 164 16.17 15.40 17.88
N SER A 165 17.25 15.46 18.69
CA SER A 165 17.69 16.75 19.27
C SER A 165 19.20 16.96 19.43
N GLU A 166 20.04 15.97 19.12
CA GLU A 166 21.47 16.01 19.44
C GLU A 166 22.40 15.85 18.22
N LEU A 167 21.89 15.96 16.98
CA LEU A 167 22.71 15.82 15.76
C LEU A 167 23.79 16.90 15.69
N THR A 168 25.02 16.49 15.38
CA THR A 168 26.18 17.37 15.35
C THR A 168 26.35 18.13 14.03
N PHE A 169 25.91 17.60 12.91
CA PHE A 169 26.12 18.17 11.56
C PHE A 169 27.59 18.56 11.34
N ALA A 170 28.53 17.62 11.54
CA ALA A 170 29.95 17.89 11.29
C ALA A 170 30.14 18.29 9.82
N PRO A 171 30.87 19.39 9.53
CA PRO A 171 31.04 19.89 8.15
C PRO A 171 31.59 18.84 7.17
N ALA A 172 32.52 18.00 7.62
CA ALA A 172 33.11 16.93 6.82
C ALA A 172 32.06 15.84 6.47
N ALA A 173 31.21 15.46 7.45
CA ALA A 173 30.11 14.51 7.23
C ALA A 173 29.07 15.09 6.25
N VAL A 174 28.67 16.34 6.42
CA VAL A 174 27.76 17.02 5.49
C VAL A 174 28.34 17.07 4.06
N ALA A 175 29.64 17.33 3.93
CA ALA A 175 30.28 17.37 2.61
C ALA A 175 30.29 15.99 1.92
N ARG A 176 30.49 14.93 2.68
CA ARG A 176 30.47 13.55 2.19
C ARG A 176 29.05 13.10 1.84
N GLU A 177 28.09 13.29 2.75
CA GLU A 177 26.69 12.91 2.54
C GLU A 177 26.03 13.69 1.39
N ARG A 178 26.43 14.92 1.13
CA ARG A 178 25.99 15.65 -0.07
C ARG A 178 26.27 14.86 -1.35
N GLY A 179 27.43 14.20 -1.42
CA GLY A 179 27.80 13.34 -2.56
C GLY A 179 26.86 12.14 -2.68
N VAL A 180 26.51 11.53 -1.55
CA VAL A 180 25.58 10.37 -1.48
C VAL A 180 24.18 10.79 -1.93
N VAL A 181 23.61 11.85 -1.37
CA VAL A 181 22.26 12.35 -1.73
C VAL A 181 22.18 12.76 -3.21
N LEU A 182 23.25 13.38 -3.75
CA LEU A 182 23.32 13.70 -5.18
C LEU A 182 23.45 12.46 -6.08
N ALA A 183 24.10 11.40 -5.61
CA ALA A 183 24.15 10.13 -6.33
C ALA A 183 22.76 9.46 -6.34
N GLU A 184 22.11 9.38 -5.19
CA GLU A 184 20.75 8.86 -5.07
C GLU A 184 19.75 9.63 -5.95
N MET A 185 19.86 10.95 -6.02
CA MET A 185 19.04 11.76 -6.92
C MET A 185 19.21 11.34 -8.38
N ARG A 186 20.44 11.01 -8.82
CA ARG A 186 20.68 10.51 -10.18
C ARG A 186 20.08 9.14 -10.39
N ASP A 187 20.24 8.25 -9.42
CA ASP A 187 19.76 6.86 -9.51
C ASP A 187 18.22 6.79 -9.49
N ARG A 188 17.58 7.66 -8.73
CA ARG A 188 16.11 7.78 -8.70
C ARG A 188 15.52 8.41 -9.97
N ASN A 189 16.30 9.09 -10.80
CA ASN A 189 15.83 9.76 -12.01
C ASN A 189 15.48 8.78 -13.14
N SER A 190 14.66 7.76 -12.83
CA SER A 190 14.11 6.82 -13.79
C SER A 190 13.04 7.45 -14.68
N TRP A 191 12.71 6.77 -15.78
CA TRP A 191 11.59 7.18 -16.63
C TRP A 191 10.26 7.22 -15.85
N ALA A 192 10.05 6.27 -14.95
CA ALA A 192 8.85 6.21 -14.11
C ALA A 192 8.76 7.43 -13.18
N TYR A 193 9.87 7.81 -12.55
CA TYR A 193 9.94 9.01 -11.71
C TYR A 193 9.62 10.28 -12.52
N ARG A 194 10.26 10.45 -13.70
CA ARG A 194 9.98 11.62 -14.56
C ARG A 194 8.53 11.69 -15.01
N ALA A 195 7.94 10.54 -15.36
CA ALA A 195 6.52 10.46 -15.74
C ALA A 195 5.58 10.86 -14.58
N ALA A 196 5.88 10.41 -13.34
CA ALA A 196 5.10 10.77 -12.15
C ALA A 196 5.23 12.26 -11.81
N VAL A 197 6.44 12.83 -11.88
CA VAL A 197 6.66 14.27 -11.66
C VAL A 197 5.92 15.11 -12.71
N ASN A 198 5.95 14.69 -13.98
CA ASN A 198 5.21 15.36 -15.06
C ASN A 198 3.70 15.29 -14.80
N GLU A 199 3.19 14.15 -14.34
CA GLU A 199 1.76 14.00 -14.03
C GLU A 199 1.31 14.89 -12.88
N MET A 200 2.09 14.93 -11.78
CA MET A 200 1.83 15.84 -10.66
C MET A 200 1.82 17.31 -11.12
N GLY A 201 2.81 17.72 -11.93
CA GLY A 201 2.91 19.07 -12.47
C GLY A 201 1.77 19.41 -13.43
N PHE A 202 1.28 18.45 -14.22
CA PHE A 202 0.09 18.66 -15.07
C PHE A 202 -1.18 18.77 -14.24
N ALA A 203 -1.37 17.89 -13.27
CA ALA A 203 -2.56 17.91 -12.42
C ALA A 203 -2.63 19.19 -11.58
N ASN A 204 -1.52 19.59 -10.95
CA ASN A 204 -1.49 20.64 -9.94
C ASN A 204 -0.29 21.59 -10.10
N PRO A 205 -0.21 22.37 -11.18
CA PRO A 205 1.00 23.12 -11.53
C PRO A 205 1.43 24.17 -10.50
N ARG A 206 0.53 24.62 -9.63
CA ARG A 206 0.79 25.64 -8.62
C ARG A 206 0.85 25.07 -7.18
N ALA A 207 0.62 23.78 -7.02
CA ALA A 207 0.64 23.17 -5.68
C ALA A 207 2.06 23.13 -5.10
N ARG A 208 2.17 23.41 -3.80
CA ARG A 208 3.43 23.40 -3.07
C ARG A 208 4.13 22.05 -3.19
N TYR A 209 3.42 20.94 -3.04
CA TYR A 209 4.00 19.61 -3.09
C TYR A 209 4.73 19.30 -4.41
N VAL A 210 4.26 19.83 -5.54
CA VAL A 210 4.92 19.63 -6.85
C VAL A 210 6.35 20.20 -6.87
N SER A 211 6.58 21.26 -6.11
CA SER A 211 7.88 21.90 -5.99
C SER A 211 8.67 21.49 -4.74
N ARG A 212 8.17 20.54 -3.97
CA ARG A 212 8.75 20.05 -2.71
C ARG A 212 8.92 18.54 -2.70
N LEU A 213 9.44 18.00 -3.82
CA LEU A 213 9.78 16.57 -3.86
C LEU A 213 10.87 16.28 -2.81
N PRO A 214 10.74 15.21 -2.00
CA PRO A 214 11.68 14.93 -0.90
C PRO A 214 13.14 14.87 -1.31
N ILE A 215 13.44 14.35 -2.51
CA ILE A 215 14.82 14.29 -3.03
C ILE A 215 15.43 15.68 -3.30
N GLY A 216 14.62 16.74 -3.37
CA GLY A 216 15.08 18.10 -3.57
C GLY A 216 15.55 18.44 -4.99
N THR A 217 16.50 19.36 -5.09
CA THR A 217 17.15 19.75 -6.36
C THR A 217 18.67 19.79 -6.22
N ALA A 218 19.39 19.48 -7.29
CA ALA A 218 20.86 19.55 -7.29
C ALA A 218 21.37 20.91 -6.82
N ALA A 219 20.76 22.01 -7.28
CA ALA A 219 21.17 23.37 -6.93
C ALA A 219 21.01 23.71 -5.44
N THR A 220 19.96 23.20 -4.77
CA THR A 220 19.77 23.42 -3.32
C THR A 220 20.68 22.52 -2.50
N LEU A 221 20.86 21.27 -2.91
CA LEU A 221 21.73 20.30 -2.24
C LEU A 221 23.19 20.69 -2.31
N GLN A 222 23.68 21.21 -3.46
CA GLN A 222 25.05 21.71 -3.60
C GLN A 222 25.34 22.87 -2.65
N ARG A 223 24.37 23.72 -2.33
CA ARG A 223 24.47 24.85 -1.40
C ARG A 223 24.17 24.51 0.05
N ALA A 224 23.78 23.25 0.34
CA ALA A 224 23.49 22.83 1.71
C ALA A 224 24.77 22.90 2.55
N SER A 225 24.72 23.59 3.68
CA SER A 225 25.79 23.68 4.69
C SER A 225 25.33 23.10 6.02
N ALA A 226 26.28 22.73 6.86
CA ALA A 226 25.99 22.24 8.21
C ALA A 226 25.10 23.21 9.01
N GLU A 227 25.37 24.51 8.89
CA GLU A 227 24.57 25.55 9.55
C GLU A 227 23.11 25.58 9.04
N ARG A 228 22.93 25.55 7.71
CA ARG A 228 21.58 25.59 7.09
C ARG A 228 20.76 24.33 7.40
N LEU A 229 21.38 23.15 7.35
CA LEU A 229 20.73 21.88 7.72
C LEU A 229 20.36 21.88 9.20
N ARG A 230 21.26 22.33 10.08
CA ARG A 230 20.98 22.46 11.53
C ARG A 230 19.85 23.45 11.79
N ALA A 231 19.79 24.56 11.04
CA ALA A 231 18.70 25.55 11.17
C ALA A 231 17.34 24.96 10.76
N PHE A 232 17.29 24.20 9.66
CA PHE A 232 16.10 23.47 9.25
C PHE A 232 15.68 22.44 10.31
N TRP A 233 16.58 21.56 10.73
CA TRP A 233 16.34 20.54 11.74
C TRP A 233 15.83 21.13 13.06
N ARG A 234 16.47 22.15 13.62
CA ARG A 234 16.05 22.82 14.87
C ARG A 234 14.67 23.47 14.77
N ARG A 235 14.25 23.87 13.57
CA ARG A 235 12.93 24.48 13.33
C ARG A 235 11.83 23.43 13.22
N THR A 236 12.15 22.24 12.74
CA THR A 236 11.15 21.22 12.35
C THR A 236 11.08 20.03 13.27
N TYR A 237 12.20 19.63 13.91
CA TYR A 237 12.27 18.55 14.87
C TYR A 237 11.93 19.08 16.26
N LEU A 238 10.66 18.92 16.63
CA LEU A 238 10.09 19.48 17.85
C LEU A 238 9.33 18.41 18.62
N PRO A 239 9.34 18.42 19.98
CA PRO A 239 8.59 17.45 20.77
C PRO A 239 7.11 17.38 20.35
N ALA A 240 6.44 18.52 20.21
CA ALA A 240 5.01 18.59 19.86
C ALA A 240 4.70 18.07 18.44
N ARG A 241 5.70 17.85 17.60
CA ARG A 241 5.59 17.26 16.26
C ARG A 241 6.07 15.81 16.20
N THR A 242 6.46 15.24 17.34
CA THR A 242 7.07 13.92 17.40
C THR A 242 6.18 12.94 18.13
N THR A 243 6.04 11.74 17.58
CA THR A 243 5.40 10.60 18.25
C THR A 243 6.38 9.44 18.30
N VAL A 244 6.62 8.90 19.50
CA VAL A 244 7.41 7.68 19.72
C VAL A 244 6.46 6.51 19.91
N ILE A 245 6.68 5.44 19.15
CA ILE A 245 5.85 4.24 19.15
C ILE A 245 6.73 3.05 19.53
N VAL A 246 6.31 2.29 20.53
CA VAL A 246 6.96 1.04 20.97
C VAL A 246 5.94 -0.08 20.90
N ILE A 247 6.19 -1.04 20.01
CA ILE A 247 5.31 -2.20 19.84
C ILE A 247 6.15 -3.46 19.99
N GLY A 248 5.77 -4.36 20.88
CA GLY A 248 6.52 -5.60 21.00
C GLY A 248 6.24 -6.38 22.28
N ASP A 249 6.99 -7.44 22.48
CA ASP A 249 6.92 -8.28 23.67
C ASP A 249 7.69 -7.63 24.83
N CYS A 250 7.32 -6.42 25.19
CA CYS A 250 7.94 -5.62 26.24
C CYS A 250 6.93 -5.25 27.34
N ASP A 251 7.43 -4.88 28.51
CA ASP A 251 6.62 -4.35 29.59
C ASP A 251 6.23 -2.90 29.27
N PRO A 252 4.92 -2.57 29.17
CA PRO A 252 4.47 -1.21 28.85
C PRO A 252 4.85 -0.18 29.90
N ASP A 253 4.92 -0.53 31.19
CA ASP A 253 5.31 0.41 32.24
C ASP A 253 6.78 0.76 32.16
N GLN A 254 7.63 -0.23 31.89
CA GLN A 254 9.05 -0.03 31.62
C GLN A 254 9.28 0.83 30.37
N ALA A 255 8.60 0.51 29.27
CA ALA A 255 8.73 1.27 28.02
C ALA A 255 8.30 2.74 28.22
N GLU A 256 7.21 3.01 28.93
CA GLU A 256 6.79 4.38 29.27
C GLU A 256 7.82 5.10 30.14
N ALA A 257 8.35 4.44 31.16
CA ALA A 257 9.38 5.02 32.03
C ALA A 257 10.66 5.39 31.23
N MET A 258 11.07 4.55 30.28
CA MET A 258 12.21 4.80 29.40
C MET A 258 11.92 5.98 28.46
N ILE A 259 10.74 6.04 27.85
CA ILE A 259 10.34 7.18 26.99
C ILE A 259 10.37 8.48 27.82
N ARG A 260 9.82 8.50 29.02
CA ARG A 260 9.85 9.66 29.89
C ARG A 260 11.27 10.07 30.26
N ARG A 261 12.14 9.10 30.58
CA ARG A 261 13.55 9.36 30.90
C ARG A 261 14.32 10.00 29.76
N HIS A 262 14.12 9.51 28.54
CA HIS A 262 14.87 9.98 27.38
C HIS A 262 14.32 11.27 26.75
N PHE A 263 13.02 11.55 26.87
CA PHE A 263 12.39 12.61 26.09
C PHE A 263 11.78 13.74 26.90
N ALA A 264 11.61 13.60 28.22
CA ALA A 264 10.93 14.63 29.02
C ALA A 264 11.71 15.96 29.11
N ASP A 265 13.02 15.91 29.06
CA ASP A 265 13.92 17.07 29.11
C ASP A 265 14.14 17.75 27.74
N TRP A 266 13.59 17.18 26.65
CA TRP A 266 13.69 17.81 25.33
C TRP A 266 12.91 19.12 25.34
N PRO A 267 13.59 20.30 25.14
CA PRO A 267 12.95 21.59 25.34
C PRO A 267 11.77 21.81 24.39
N ALA A 268 10.62 22.15 24.97
CA ALA A 268 9.46 22.56 24.19
C ALA A 268 9.76 23.90 23.48
N ARG A 269 9.36 23.97 22.21
CA ARG A 269 9.44 25.20 21.41
C ARG A 269 8.12 25.39 20.68
N SER A 270 7.77 26.64 20.37
CA SER A 270 6.60 26.93 19.57
C SER A 270 6.72 26.28 18.18
N SER A 271 5.66 25.60 17.78
CA SER A 271 5.57 24.98 16.46
C SER A 271 4.67 25.81 15.56
N ALA A 272 5.17 26.21 14.40
CA ALA A 272 4.29 26.67 13.33
C ALA A 272 3.44 25.50 12.80
N ALA A 273 2.24 25.78 12.32
CA ALA A 273 1.45 24.79 11.61
C ALA A 273 2.24 24.25 10.39
N GLN A 274 2.03 22.98 10.08
CA GLN A 274 2.61 22.41 8.87
C GLN A 274 2.06 23.15 7.64
N PRO A 275 2.92 23.51 6.67
CA PRO A 275 2.46 24.21 5.47
C PRO A 275 1.50 23.37 4.64
N ASP A 276 0.48 24.03 4.06
CA ASP A 276 -0.46 23.40 3.15
C ASP A 276 0.27 22.85 1.91
N ALA A 277 -0.15 21.69 1.43
CA ALA A 277 0.35 21.07 0.21
C ALA A 277 -0.18 21.73 -1.08
N GLY A 278 -1.29 22.47 -1.02
CA GLY A 278 -1.90 23.17 -2.14
C GLY A 278 -1.15 24.43 -2.62
N PRO A 279 -1.80 25.35 -3.32
CA PRO A 279 -3.20 25.31 -3.76
C PRO A 279 -3.42 24.32 -4.90
N VAL A 280 -4.64 23.85 -4.93
CA VAL A 280 -5.10 22.97 -5.96
C VAL A 280 -5.99 23.73 -6.94
N ALA A 281 -5.77 23.52 -8.24
CA ALA A 281 -6.45 24.24 -9.29
C ALA A 281 -7.81 23.58 -9.63
N PHE A 282 -8.81 23.87 -8.87
CA PHE A 282 -10.14 23.25 -8.95
C PHE A 282 -10.96 23.70 -10.16
N ALA A 283 -10.74 24.91 -10.62
CA ALA A 283 -11.37 25.44 -11.83
C ALA A 283 -10.76 24.86 -13.11
N ASP A 284 -9.58 24.24 -13.01
CA ASP A 284 -8.87 23.67 -14.15
C ASP A 284 -9.63 22.44 -14.67
N LYS A 285 -10.28 22.61 -15.81
CA LYS A 285 -10.99 21.57 -16.53
C LYS A 285 -10.67 21.65 -18.01
N GLY A 286 -10.93 20.58 -18.75
CA GLY A 286 -10.75 20.56 -20.20
C GLY A 286 -9.31 20.63 -20.69
N ARG A 287 -8.29 20.69 -19.82
CA ARG A 287 -6.88 20.66 -20.26
C ARG A 287 -6.49 19.26 -20.74
N THR A 288 -5.67 19.21 -21.77
CA THR A 288 -5.16 17.95 -22.34
C THR A 288 -3.68 18.05 -22.58
N THR A 289 -2.93 17.00 -22.25
CA THR A 289 -1.48 16.92 -22.46
C THR A 289 -1.05 15.57 -23.02
N VAL A 290 0.11 15.56 -23.68
CA VAL A 290 0.80 14.35 -24.15
C VAL A 290 2.20 14.37 -23.58
N TYR A 291 2.59 13.32 -22.88
CA TYR A 291 3.92 13.12 -22.37
C TYR A 291 4.56 11.89 -23.01
N LEU A 292 5.78 12.04 -23.50
CA LEU A 292 6.47 10.97 -24.24
C LEU A 292 7.78 10.60 -23.56
N ASP A 293 7.99 9.30 -23.39
CA ASP A 293 9.27 8.71 -23.00
C ASP A 293 9.38 7.32 -23.68
N PRO A 294 10.52 6.95 -24.28
CA PRO A 294 10.68 5.68 -25.01
C PRO A 294 10.41 4.43 -24.16
N ALA A 295 10.51 4.51 -22.85
CA ALA A 295 10.27 3.39 -21.93
C ALA A 295 8.82 3.22 -21.50
N LEU A 296 7.93 4.16 -21.86
CA LEU A 296 6.53 4.12 -21.44
C LEU A 296 5.68 3.23 -22.35
N SER A 297 4.74 2.51 -21.74
CA SER A 297 3.56 1.97 -22.39
C SER A 297 2.49 3.05 -22.54
N GLU A 298 1.51 2.85 -23.42
CA GLU A 298 0.39 3.76 -23.56
C GLU A 298 -0.50 3.75 -22.32
N ARG A 299 -0.69 4.93 -21.76
CA ARG A 299 -1.62 5.20 -20.65
C ARG A 299 -2.43 6.46 -20.93
N VAL A 300 -3.73 6.36 -20.73
CA VAL A 300 -4.63 7.51 -20.69
C VAL A 300 -5.14 7.70 -19.28
N THR A 301 -5.01 8.91 -18.74
CA THR A 301 -5.59 9.31 -17.46
C THR A 301 -6.61 10.43 -17.69
N ALA A 302 -7.83 10.23 -17.20
CA ALA A 302 -8.85 11.26 -17.09
C ALA A 302 -9.08 11.56 -15.62
N SER A 303 -8.93 12.80 -15.21
CA SER A 303 -9.06 13.17 -13.80
C SER A 303 -9.83 14.46 -13.58
N ARG A 304 -10.54 14.53 -12.48
CA ARG A 304 -11.28 15.71 -12.01
C ARG A 304 -11.10 15.88 -10.52
N HIS A 305 -11.27 17.10 -10.07
CA HIS A 305 -10.84 17.54 -8.76
C HIS A 305 -11.98 18.11 -7.88
N ALA A 306 -12.07 17.87 -6.53
CA ALA A 306 -13.06 18.38 -5.54
C ALA A 306 -12.40 18.81 -4.20
N PRO A 307 -12.96 19.69 -3.40
CA PRO A 307 -12.43 20.00 -2.07
C PRO A 307 -12.22 18.74 -1.23
N TRP A 308 -11.19 18.75 -0.41
CA TRP A 308 -11.03 17.72 0.62
C TRP A 308 -12.24 17.75 1.57
N GLN A 309 -12.65 16.56 2.00
CA GLN A 309 -13.73 16.41 2.97
C GLN A 309 -13.13 16.07 4.32
N ASP A 310 -13.26 16.98 5.29
CA ASP A 310 -12.81 16.74 6.67
C ASP A 310 -13.80 15.80 7.37
N GLU A 311 -13.68 14.51 7.11
CA GLU A 311 -14.48 13.48 7.73
C GLU A 311 -13.72 12.90 8.93
N ARG A 312 -14.21 13.14 10.16
CA ARG A 312 -13.62 12.54 11.37
C ARG A 312 -13.88 11.04 11.39
N ASP A 313 -12.91 10.28 11.90
CA ASP A 313 -13.10 8.83 12.07
C ASP A 313 -14.22 8.55 13.09
N GLY A 314 -15.16 7.72 12.68
CA GLY A 314 -16.34 7.34 13.44
C GLY A 314 -17.13 6.26 12.72
N VAL A 315 -18.14 5.70 13.39
CA VAL A 315 -18.98 4.63 12.84
C VAL A 315 -19.63 5.07 11.53
N ALA A 316 -20.17 6.28 11.48
CA ALA A 316 -20.83 6.81 10.29
C ALA A 316 -19.86 6.92 9.10
N ARG A 317 -18.66 7.50 9.31
CA ARG A 317 -17.62 7.58 8.28
C ARG A 317 -17.19 6.20 7.80
N ARG A 318 -16.95 5.25 8.71
CA ARG A 318 -16.50 3.89 8.34
C ARG A 318 -17.56 3.14 7.53
N ARG A 319 -18.84 3.32 7.85
CA ARG A 319 -19.94 2.79 7.05
C ARG A 319 -19.97 3.38 5.65
N GLU A 320 -19.88 4.70 5.57
CA GLU A 320 -19.84 5.43 4.29
C GLU A 320 -18.62 5.01 3.45
N SER A 321 -17.43 4.94 4.05
CA SER A 321 -16.21 4.49 3.39
C SER A 321 -16.30 3.05 2.87
N LEU A 322 -16.95 2.15 3.63
CA LEU A 322 -17.20 0.78 3.18
C LEU A 322 -18.11 0.72 1.96
N LEU A 323 -19.20 1.50 1.95
CA LEU A 323 -20.09 1.58 0.80
C LEU A 323 -19.37 2.10 -0.45
N ARG A 324 -18.54 3.15 -0.29
CA ARG A 324 -17.71 3.71 -1.36
C ARG A 324 -16.73 2.66 -1.90
N GLN A 325 -16.02 1.98 -1.00
CA GLN A 325 -15.09 0.91 -1.37
C GLN A 325 -15.77 -0.18 -2.19
N ILE A 326 -16.91 -0.71 -1.72
CA ILE A 326 -17.69 -1.72 -2.45
C ILE A 326 -18.05 -1.22 -3.85
N GLY A 327 -18.46 0.04 -4.01
CA GLY A 327 -18.78 0.63 -5.31
C GLY A 327 -17.58 0.66 -6.26
N TYR A 328 -16.40 1.09 -5.78
CA TYR A 328 -15.18 1.07 -6.58
C TYR A 328 -14.72 -0.36 -6.89
N ASP A 329 -14.81 -1.27 -5.94
CA ASP A 329 -14.40 -2.66 -6.12
C ASP A 329 -15.26 -3.33 -7.21
N ILE A 330 -16.56 -3.08 -7.25
CA ILE A 330 -17.44 -3.59 -8.31
C ILE A 330 -17.05 -3.01 -9.67
N ILE A 331 -16.82 -1.69 -9.78
CA ILE A 331 -16.42 -1.06 -11.05
C ILE A 331 -15.08 -1.62 -11.52
N ASN A 332 -14.11 -1.68 -10.63
CA ASN A 332 -12.78 -2.21 -10.95
C ASN A 332 -12.83 -3.70 -11.30
N ARG A 333 -13.71 -4.47 -10.67
CA ARG A 333 -13.99 -5.86 -11.02
C ARG A 333 -14.58 -5.99 -12.45
N ARG A 334 -15.48 -5.11 -12.85
CA ARG A 334 -16.02 -5.05 -14.22
C ARG A 334 -14.93 -4.69 -15.23
N LEU A 335 -14.09 -3.70 -14.92
CA LEU A 335 -12.93 -3.32 -15.76
C LEU A 335 -11.93 -4.47 -15.89
N GLN A 336 -11.66 -5.18 -14.80
CA GLN A 336 -10.77 -6.35 -14.82
C GLN A 336 -11.31 -7.49 -15.71
N ARG A 337 -12.64 -7.71 -15.72
CA ARG A 337 -13.29 -8.66 -16.62
C ARG A 337 -13.05 -8.31 -18.11
N LEU A 338 -13.15 -7.03 -18.45
CA LEU A 338 -12.85 -6.56 -19.81
C LEU A 338 -11.37 -6.80 -20.19
N ALA A 339 -10.45 -6.58 -19.24
CA ALA A 339 -9.02 -6.81 -19.45
C ALA A 339 -8.66 -8.30 -19.62
N ARG A 340 -9.52 -9.21 -19.16
CA ARG A 340 -9.32 -10.67 -19.26
C ARG A 340 -10.05 -11.34 -20.43
N GLN A 341 -10.60 -10.59 -21.35
CA GLN A 341 -11.20 -11.17 -22.55
C GLN A 341 -10.13 -11.71 -23.52
N GLY A 342 -10.49 -12.62 -24.40
CA GLY A 342 -9.58 -13.14 -25.43
C GLY A 342 -9.07 -12.07 -26.41
N ASP A 343 -9.81 -10.96 -26.58
CA ASP A 343 -9.40 -9.74 -27.28
C ASP A 343 -9.71 -8.52 -26.40
N PRO A 344 -8.86 -8.23 -25.40
CA PRO A 344 -9.14 -7.20 -24.43
C PRO A 344 -9.00 -5.79 -25.04
N PRO A 345 -9.87 -4.84 -24.66
CA PRO A 345 -9.77 -3.46 -25.13
C PRO A 345 -8.58 -2.70 -24.52
N PHE A 346 -8.07 -3.15 -23.39
CA PHE A 346 -6.95 -2.56 -22.64
C PHE A 346 -6.25 -3.65 -21.82
N ARG A 347 -5.01 -3.38 -21.39
CA ARG A 347 -4.27 -4.25 -20.45
C ARG A 347 -4.85 -4.19 -19.05
N SER A 348 -5.12 -2.97 -18.59
CA SER A 348 -5.76 -2.70 -17.30
C SER A 348 -6.49 -1.38 -17.36
N ALA A 349 -7.52 -1.25 -16.54
CA ALA A 349 -8.17 0.02 -16.27
C ALA A 349 -8.63 0.07 -14.81
N GLY A 350 -8.70 1.27 -14.24
CA GLY A 350 -9.14 1.48 -12.86
C GLY A 350 -9.80 2.83 -12.67
N LEU A 351 -10.84 2.84 -11.84
CA LEU A 351 -11.51 4.05 -11.36
C LEU A 351 -11.29 4.16 -9.85
N GLY A 352 -10.94 5.34 -9.38
CA GLY A 352 -10.81 5.60 -7.95
C GLY A 352 -10.92 7.08 -7.61
N THR A 353 -11.25 7.35 -6.35
CA THR A 353 -11.13 8.68 -5.74
C THR A 353 -10.18 8.58 -4.56
N GLY A 354 -9.31 9.55 -4.41
CA GLY A 354 -8.37 9.60 -3.31
C GLY A 354 -8.01 11.03 -2.92
N ASP A 355 -7.42 11.24 -1.75
CA ASP A 355 -7.06 12.56 -1.23
C ASP A 355 -5.61 12.93 -1.55
N VAL A 356 -5.32 14.21 -1.77
CA VAL A 356 -3.96 14.73 -1.80
C VAL A 356 -3.71 15.49 -0.52
N PHE A 357 -3.03 14.86 0.39
CA PHE A 357 -2.73 15.40 1.72
C PHE A 357 -4.01 15.83 2.45
N ARG A 358 -4.36 16.89 2.77
CA ARG A 358 -5.65 17.40 3.25
C ARG A 358 -6.06 18.66 2.45
N ALA A 359 -5.57 18.73 1.21
CA ALA A 359 -5.79 19.88 0.35
C ALA A 359 -6.94 19.67 -0.66
N GLY A 360 -7.27 18.44 -0.97
CA GLY A 360 -8.35 18.12 -1.92
C GLY A 360 -8.52 16.63 -2.17
N ARG A 361 -9.37 16.25 -3.14
CA ARG A 361 -9.58 14.87 -3.59
C ARG A 361 -9.68 14.78 -5.11
N THR A 362 -9.46 13.59 -5.74
CA THR A 362 -9.57 13.31 -7.18
C THR A 362 -10.31 12.04 -7.47
N THR A 363 -11.17 12.10 -8.42
CA THR A 363 -11.55 10.94 -9.20
C THR A 363 -10.68 10.85 -10.44
N SER A 364 -10.11 9.68 -10.66
CA SER A 364 -9.33 9.36 -11.85
C SER A 364 -9.81 8.06 -12.47
N LEU A 365 -9.95 8.07 -13.79
CA LEU A 365 -10.05 6.88 -14.64
C LEU A 365 -8.71 6.72 -15.35
N VAL A 366 -8.02 5.63 -15.08
CA VAL A 366 -6.72 5.29 -15.68
C VAL A 366 -6.90 4.10 -16.59
N VAL A 367 -6.32 4.15 -17.79
CA VAL A 367 -6.44 3.10 -18.80
C VAL A 367 -5.07 2.83 -19.41
N ASP A 368 -4.56 1.61 -19.23
CA ASP A 368 -3.31 1.13 -19.81
C ASP A 368 -3.60 0.27 -21.04
N THR A 369 -2.97 0.58 -22.17
CA THR A 369 -3.23 -0.12 -23.43
C THR A 369 -1.94 -0.65 -24.08
N VAL A 370 -2.10 -1.48 -25.08
CA VAL A 370 -1.03 -1.76 -26.04
C VAL A 370 -0.83 -0.55 -26.96
N ASP A 371 0.36 -0.42 -27.53
CA ASP A 371 0.68 0.68 -28.46
C ASP A 371 -0.35 0.74 -29.62
N GLY A 372 -0.98 1.89 -29.79
CA GLY A 372 -2.04 2.12 -30.77
C GLY A 372 -3.46 1.76 -30.30
N GLY A 373 -3.62 1.17 -29.11
CA GLY A 373 -4.90 0.70 -28.58
C GLY A 373 -5.69 1.72 -27.75
N TRP A 374 -5.15 2.89 -27.50
CA TRP A 374 -5.68 3.86 -26.54
C TRP A 374 -7.12 4.30 -26.78
N GLN A 375 -7.54 4.44 -28.07
CA GLN A 375 -8.91 4.87 -28.40
C GLN A 375 -9.95 3.84 -28.00
N ARG A 376 -9.69 2.56 -28.35
CA ARG A 376 -10.55 1.42 -28.01
C ARG A 376 -10.60 1.22 -26.50
N GLY A 377 -9.44 1.29 -25.83
CA GLY A 377 -9.34 1.15 -24.39
C GLY A 377 -10.08 2.26 -23.64
N LEU A 378 -9.89 3.50 -24.05
CA LEU A 378 -10.58 4.65 -23.47
C LEU A 378 -12.10 4.52 -23.63
N ALA A 379 -12.58 4.19 -24.82
CA ALA A 379 -14.01 4.04 -25.09
C ALA A 379 -14.66 2.95 -24.20
N ALA A 380 -14.01 1.81 -24.06
CA ALA A 380 -14.50 0.71 -23.23
C ALA A 380 -14.54 1.08 -21.72
N ALA A 381 -13.47 1.71 -21.21
CA ALA A 381 -13.40 2.13 -19.82
C ALA A 381 -14.42 3.24 -19.50
N VAL A 382 -14.60 4.22 -20.39
CA VAL A 382 -15.61 5.27 -20.25
C VAL A 382 -17.03 4.70 -20.30
N ALA A 383 -17.29 3.71 -21.16
CA ALA A 383 -18.59 3.05 -21.21
C ALA A 383 -18.93 2.37 -19.87
N GLU A 384 -17.94 1.70 -19.23
CA GLU A 384 -18.14 1.07 -17.93
C GLU A 384 -18.33 2.08 -16.79
N TYR A 385 -17.55 3.16 -16.77
CA TYR A 385 -17.75 4.28 -15.85
C TYR A 385 -19.17 4.84 -15.94
N ARG A 386 -19.65 5.12 -17.17
CA ARG A 386 -21.00 5.64 -17.40
C ARG A 386 -22.09 4.65 -17.02
N ARG A 387 -21.88 3.36 -17.33
CA ARG A 387 -22.83 2.28 -16.98
C ARG A 387 -22.99 2.18 -15.47
N ALA A 388 -21.89 2.17 -14.72
CA ALA A 388 -21.94 2.11 -13.26
C ALA A 388 -22.75 3.27 -12.65
N LEU A 389 -22.64 4.46 -13.19
CA LEU A 389 -23.38 5.63 -12.69
C LEU A 389 -24.85 5.67 -13.16
N ALA A 390 -25.16 5.13 -14.33
CA ALA A 390 -26.51 5.15 -14.90
C ALA A 390 -27.35 3.95 -14.43
N GLU A 391 -26.80 2.74 -14.47
CA GLU A 391 -27.50 1.49 -14.19
C GLU A 391 -27.26 0.98 -12.75
N GLY A 392 -26.20 1.47 -12.08
CA GLY A 392 -25.85 1.04 -10.73
C GLY A 392 -25.22 -0.36 -10.67
N PHE A 393 -25.55 -1.06 -9.60
CA PHE A 393 -24.97 -2.37 -9.23
C PHE A 393 -26.09 -3.41 -9.05
N THR A 394 -25.74 -4.68 -9.25
CA THR A 394 -26.65 -5.79 -8.97
C THR A 394 -26.47 -6.29 -7.54
N MET A 395 -27.51 -6.95 -7.00
CA MET A 395 -27.40 -7.64 -5.69
C MET A 395 -26.28 -8.67 -5.66
N ALA A 396 -26.04 -9.39 -6.77
CA ALA A 396 -25.00 -10.40 -6.85
C ALA A 396 -23.59 -9.77 -6.74
N GLU A 397 -23.35 -8.65 -7.42
CA GLU A 397 -22.06 -7.92 -7.32
C GLU A 397 -21.82 -7.39 -5.92
N VAL A 398 -22.84 -6.80 -5.30
CA VAL A 398 -22.73 -6.32 -3.91
C VAL A 398 -22.47 -7.50 -2.96
N ALA A 399 -23.19 -8.61 -3.11
CA ALA A 399 -23.00 -9.80 -2.29
C ALA A 399 -21.58 -10.41 -2.44
N GLU A 400 -21.02 -10.44 -3.65
CA GLU A 400 -19.64 -10.87 -3.90
C GLU A 400 -18.65 -10.04 -3.07
N GLN A 401 -18.75 -8.71 -3.11
CA GLN A 401 -17.84 -7.82 -2.37
C GLN A 401 -18.08 -7.88 -0.85
N VAL A 402 -19.33 -7.93 -0.42
CA VAL A 402 -19.67 -8.07 1.02
C VAL A 402 -19.10 -9.39 1.57
N ALA A 403 -19.21 -10.51 0.83
CA ALA A 403 -18.65 -11.79 1.23
C ALA A 403 -17.11 -11.70 1.42
N ASN A 404 -16.41 -11.04 0.51
CA ASN A 404 -14.97 -10.83 0.61
C ASN A 404 -14.59 -9.98 1.83
N VAL A 405 -15.27 -8.86 2.05
CA VAL A 405 -15.04 -7.97 3.19
C VAL A 405 -15.36 -8.68 4.51
N HIS A 406 -16.49 -9.38 4.60
CA HIS A 406 -16.87 -10.13 5.79
C HIS A 406 -15.83 -11.20 6.14
N THR A 407 -15.38 -11.97 5.16
CA THR A 407 -14.33 -12.98 5.37
C THR A 407 -13.02 -12.37 5.84
N ALA A 408 -12.60 -11.23 5.29
CA ALA A 408 -11.40 -10.52 5.75
C ALA A 408 -11.52 -10.08 7.22
N HIS A 409 -12.67 -9.52 7.62
CA HIS A 409 -12.93 -9.13 9.01
C HIS A 409 -13.00 -10.33 9.96
N ARG A 410 -13.68 -11.41 9.56
CA ARG A 410 -13.77 -12.66 10.34
C ARG A 410 -12.39 -13.27 10.58
N ASN A 411 -11.57 -13.38 9.53
CA ASN A 411 -10.20 -13.89 9.65
C ASN A 411 -9.33 -12.96 10.52
N GLY A 412 -9.51 -11.64 10.39
CA GLY A 412 -8.83 -10.67 11.25
C GLY A 412 -9.20 -10.81 12.73
N ALA A 413 -10.48 -11.06 13.04
CA ALA A 413 -10.94 -11.31 14.40
C ALA A 413 -10.40 -12.66 14.94
N ALA A 414 -10.44 -13.72 14.15
CA ALA A 414 -9.90 -15.03 14.54
C ALA A 414 -8.38 -14.97 14.82
N ALA A 415 -7.62 -14.17 14.05
CA ALA A 415 -6.19 -13.97 14.20
C ALA A 415 -5.79 -12.84 15.18
N ALA A 416 -6.75 -12.19 15.86
CA ALA A 416 -6.52 -10.98 16.65
C ALA A 416 -5.38 -11.11 17.69
N ALA A 417 -5.29 -12.26 18.35
CA ALA A 417 -4.26 -12.52 19.38
C ALA A 417 -2.85 -12.70 18.80
N THR A 418 -2.72 -12.99 17.50
CA THR A 418 -1.45 -13.25 16.81
C THR A 418 -1.10 -12.20 15.77
N ARG A 419 -1.69 -10.99 15.87
CA ARG A 419 -1.34 -9.86 14.99
C ARG A 419 0.15 -9.54 15.11
N SER A 420 0.80 -9.37 13.96
CA SER A 420 2.23 -9.05 13.94
C SER A 420 2.51 -7.65 14.50
N HIS A 421 3.70 -7.47 15.06
CA HIS A 421 4.18 -6.15 15.53
C HIS A 421 4.12 -5.11 14.41
N ALA A 422 4.47 -5.48 13.18
CA ALA A 422 4.39 -4.57 12.03
C ALA A 422 2.96 -4.10 11.74
N SER A 423 1.96 -5.00 11.82
CA SER A 423 0.55 -4.65 11.68
C SER A 423 0.06 -3.70 12.78
N LEU A 424 0.49 -3.95 14.02
CA LEU A 424 0.17 -3.08 15.17
C LEU A 424 0.83 -1.69 15.05
N ALA A 425 2.08 -1.64 14.57
CA ALA A 425 2.78 -0.38 14.31
C ALA A 425 2.10 0.41 13.17
N GLY A 426 1.63 -0.27 12.12
CA GLY A 426 0.82 0.34 11.07
C GLY A 426 -0.45 0.99 11.62
N ALA A 427 -1.18 0.33 12.52
CA ALA A 427 -2.37 0.88 13.15
C ALA A 427 -2.05 2.10 14.04
N ALA A 428 -0.92 2.08 14.76
CA ALA A 428 -0.44 3.23 15.53
C ALA A 428 -0.07 4.42 14.63
N LEU A 429 0.59 4.18 13.50
CA LEU A 429 0.92 5.22 12.53
C LEU A 429 -0.32 5.80 11.85
N ALA A 430 -1.34 4.99 11.56
CA ALA A 430 -2.62 5.47 11.02
C ALA A 430 -3.34 6.41 12.02
N LEU A 431 -3.28 6.11 13.32
CA LEU A 431 -3.78 7.04 14.36
C LEU A 431 -3.03 8.37 14.35
N VAL A 432 -1.70 8.34 14.18
CA VAL A 432 -0.86 9.55 14.23
C VAL A 432 -1.02 10.42 12.99
N ARG A 433 -1.11 9.82 11.81
CA ARG A 433 -1.04 10.52 10.51
C ARG A 433 -2.40 10.82 9.90
N GLU A 434 -3.36 9.92 10.12
CA GLU A 434 -4.66 9.91 9.43
C GLU A 434 -5.83 10.09 10.39
N ASP A 435 -5.56 10.19 11.68
CA ASP A 435 -6.58 10.28 12.75
C ASP A 435 -7.52 9.05 12.79
N ILE A 436 -7.06 7.86 12.33
CA ILE A 436 -7.83 6.61 12.36
C ILE A 436 -7.65 5.91 13.70
N VAL A 437 -8.72 5.73 14.45
CA VAL A 437 -8.68 5.10 15.78
C VAL A 437 -8.49 3.58 15.63
N PRO A 438 -7.41 3.00 16.18
CA PRO A 438 -7.20 1.56 16.14
C PRO A 438 -8.22 0.84 17.03
N ALA A 439 -9.18 0.18 16.42
CA ALA A 439 -10.18 -0.64 17.09
C ALA A 439 -9.73 -2.11 17.15
N THR A 440 -10.33 -2.91 18.04
CA THR A 440 -10.11 -4.35 18.03
C THR A 440 -10.71 -4.98 16.76
N PRO A 441 -10.11 -6.05 16.22
CA PRO A 441 -10.68 -6.75 15.06
C PRO A 441 -12.09 -7.30 15.33
N GLU A 442 -12.34 -7.77 16.54
CA GLU A 442 -13.65 -8.28 16.97
C GLU A 442 -14.71 -7.19 16.90
N SER A 443 -14.46 -6.02 17.49
CA SER A 443 -15.41 -4.90 17.45
C SER A 443 -15.60 -4.35 16.03
N SER A 444 -14.62 -4.53 15.14
CA SER A 444 -14.73 -4.17 13.74
C SER A 444 -15.61 -5.14 12.97
N LEU A 445 -15.50 -6.45 13.25
CA LEU A 445 -16.40 -7.49 12.73
C LEU A 445 -17.84 -7.27 13.19
N GLU A 446 -18.07 -7.08 14.49
CA GLU A 446 -19.41 -6.82 15.05
C GLU A 446 -20.08 -5.61 14.39
N ARG A 447 -19.35 -4.52 14.20
CA ARG A 447 -19.88 -3.33 13.50
C ARG A 447 -20.20 -3.59 12.03
N LEU A 448 -19.38 -4.40 11.35
CA LEU A 448 -19.63 -4.80 9.98
C LEU A 448 -20.90 -5.66 9.90
N GLU A 449 -21.03 -6.71 10.72
CA GLU A 449 -22.17 -7.62 10.72
C GLU A 449 -23.49 -6.89 11.04
N ALA A 450 -23.45 -5.97 12.01
CA ALA A 450 -24.60 -5.12 12.31
C ALA A 450 -24.97 -4.17 11.15
N PHE A 451 -24.03 -3.84 10.27
CA PHE A 451 -24.27 -2.96 9.13
C PHE A 451 -24.62 -3.70 7.83
N MET A 452 -24.24 -4.97 7.69
CA MET A 452 -24.43 -5.75 6.45
C MET A 452 -25.86 -5.69 5.88
N PRO A 453 -26.95 -5.76 6.69
CA PRO A 453 -28.31 -5.67 6.15
C PRO A 453 -28.63 -4.34 5.44
N ALA A 454 -27.88 -3.28 5.73
CA ALA A 454 -28.04 -1.96 5.10
C ALA A 454 -27.18 -1.77 3.85
N ILE A 455 -26.32 -2.73 3.50
CA ILE A 455 -25.46 -2.67 2.31
C ILE A 455 -26.29 -3.16 1.11
N THR A 456 -26.95 -2.21 0.45
CA THR A 456 -27.77 -2.46 -0.74
C THR A 456 -27.14 -1.81 -1.98
N PRO A 457 -27.48 -2.24 -3.21
CA PRO A 457 -27.05 -1.60 -4.44
C PRO A 457 -27.26 -0.09 -4.46
N ASP A 458 -28.45 0.37 -4.01
CA ASP A 458 -28.78 1.78 -3.96
C ASP A 458 -27.94 2.54 -2.94
N ALA A 459 -27.69 1.96 -1.76
CA ALA A 459 -26.85 2.57 -0.74
C ALA A 459 -25.39 2.71 -1.23
N VAL A 460 -24.86 1.67 -1.89
CA VAL A 460 -23.52 1.65 -2.48
C VAL A 460 -23.41 2.70 -3.58
N LEU A 461 -24.37 2.78 -4.51
CA LEU A 461 -24.37 3.75 -5.59
C LEU A 461 -24.49 5.18 -5.05
N ALA A 462 -25.35 5.40 -4.06
CA ALA A 462 -25.52 6.71 -3.44
C ALA A 462 -24.26 7.19 -2.73
N ALA A 463 -23.57 6.31 -1.98
CA ALA A 463 -22.30 6.62 -1.32
C ALA A 463 -21.19 6.93 -2.35
N LEU A 464 -21.08 6.12 -3.40
CA LEU A 464 -20.13 6.34 -4.47
C LEU A 464 -20.35 7.71 -5.14
N LYS A 465 -21.61 8.06 -5.47
CA LYS A 465 -21.94 9.35 -6.10
C LYS A 465 -21.67 10.55 -5.21
N ARG A 466 -21.72 10.43 -3.89
CA ARG A 466 -21.35 11.50 -2.95
C ARG A 466 -19.84 11.79 -2.94
N GLU A 467 -19.04 10.76 -3.11
CA GLU A 467 -17.58 10.91 -3.11
C GLU A 467 -17.03 11.25 -4.50
N LEU A 468 -17.48 10.53 -5.51
CA LEU A 468 -16.96 10.60 -6.87
C LEU A 468 -17.08 12.03 -7.41
N VAL A 469 -15.98 12.54 -7.97
CA VAL A 469 -16.01 13.80 -8.72
C VAL A 469 -16.36 13.48 -10.17
N PRO A 470 -17.49 13.96 -10.69
CA PRO A 470 -17.89 13.66 -12.06
C PRO A 470 -16.79 14.02 -13.07
N LEU A 471 -16.51 13.12 -13.99
CA LEU A 471 -15.47 13.31 -15.00
C LEU A 471 -15.95 14.15 -16.19
N ASP A 472 -16.72 15.20 -15.89
CA ASP A 472 -17.14 16.19 -16.90
C ASP A 472 -15.97 17.11 -17.23
N GLU A 473 -15.63 17.24 -18.50
CA GLU A 473 -14.48 18.01 -18.97
C GLU A 473 -13.18 17.73 -18.18
N PRO A 474 -12.72 16.44 -18.06
CA PRO A 474 -11.60 16.10 -17.22
C PRO A 474 -10.28 16.70 -17.72
N LEU A 475 -9.31 16.75 -16.85
CA LEU A 475 -7.92 16.82 -17.25
C LEU A 475 -7.58 15.48 -17.94
N LEU A 476 -7.11 15.54 -19.19
CA LEU A 476 -6.73 14.37 -19.96
C LEU A 476 -5.22 14.34 -20.16
N ARG A 477 -4.60 13.25 -19.77
CA ARG A 477 -3.18 13.01 -20.00
C ARG A 477 -3.01 11.71 -20.78
N PHE A 478 -2.28 11.80 -21.89
CA PHE A 478 -1.70 10.63 -22.56
C PHE A 478 -0.23 10.51 -22.18
N ALA A 479 0.21 9.33 -21.82
CA ALA A 479 1.63 8.99 -21.64
C ALA A 479 1.94 7.78 -22.51
N GLY A 480 3.10 7.77 -23.18
CA GLY A 480 3.48 6.65 -24.02
C GLY A 480 4.81 6.91 -24.74
N ARG A 481 5.24 5.95 -25.54
CA ARG A 481 6.49 6.08 -26.30
C ARG A 481 6.32 6.88 -27.60
N ARG A 482 5.10 6.98 -28.11
CA ARG A 482 4.75 7.71 -29.34
C ARG A 482 3.51 8.55 -29.10
N ALA A 483 3.44 9.70 -29.76
CA ALA A 483 2.26 10.55 -29.66
C ALA A 483 1.04 9.85 -30.31
N PRO A 484 -0.15 10.01 -29.73
CA PRO A 484 -1.37 9.51 -30.34
C PRO A 484 -1.63 10.24 -31.68
N ALA A 485 -2.12 9.52 -32.68
CA ALA A 485 -2.47 10.13 -33.97
C ALA A 485 -3.48 11.28 -33.76
N GLY A 486 -3.16 12.45 -34.28
CA GLY A 486 -3.93 13.69 -34.08
C GLY A 486 -3.73 14.37 -32.73
N GLY A 487 -2.77 13.90 -31.90
CA GLY A 487 -2.30 14.56 -30.68
C GLY A 487 -3.37 14.79 -29.60
N ALA A 488 -3.15 15.81 -28.77
CA ALA A 488 -4.05 16.18 -27.68
C ALA A 488 -5.50 16.49 -28.14
N PRO A 489 -5.75 17.13 -29.30
CA PRO A 489 -7.12 17.30 -29.79
C PRO A 489 -7.84 15.97 -30.08
N ALA A 490 -7.15 14.99 -30.61
CA ALA A 490 -7.75 13.66 -30.88
C ALA A 490 -8.13 12.96 -29.57
N LEU A 491 -7.28 13.04 -28.53
CA LEU A 491 -7.59 12.51 -27.21
C LEU A 491 -8.86 13.15 -26.63
N ARG A 492 -9.00 14.46 -26.77
CA ARG A 492 -10.20 15.19 -26.30
C ARG A 492 -11.46 14.76 -27.08
N ARG A 493 -11.38 14.65 -28.41
CA ARG A 493 -12.51 14.17 -29.22
C ARG A 493 -12.88 12.72 -28.87
N ALA A 494 -11.90 11.84 -28.68
CA ALA A 494 -12.16 10.45 -28.29
C ALA A 494 -12.90 10.37 -26.94
N TRP A 495 -12.50 11.17 -25.96
CA TRP A 495 -13.22 11.29 -24.69
C TRP A 495 -14.67 11.74 -24.88
N GLN A 496 -14.89 12.83 -25.63
CA GLN A 496 -16.23 13.35 -25.90
C GLN A 496 -17.11 12.33 -26.63
N SER A 497 -16.56 11.65 -27.63
CA SER A 497 -17.26 10.59 -28.35
C SER A 497 -17.63 9.42 -27.45
N ALA A 498 -16.72 8.96 -26.57
CA ALA A 498 -16.98 7.89 -25.62
C ALA A 498 -18.05 8.28 -24.57
N MET A 499 -18.03 9.54 -24.12
CA MET A 499 -19.05 10.07 -23.19
C MET A 499 -20.44 10.21 -23.84
N ALA A 500 -20.52 10.39 -25.16
CA ALA A 500 -21.79 10.51 -25.90
C ALA A 500 -22.31 9.17 -26.45
N ALA A 501 -21.47 8.14 -26.55
CA ALA A 501 -21.83 6.87 -27.20
C ALA A 501 -22.99 6.16 -26.47
N PRO A 502 -23.89 5.45 -27.17
CA PRO A 502 -24.91 4.62 -26.55
C PRO A 502 -24.27 3.53 -25.65
N LEU A 503 -24.89 3.22 -24.51
CA LEU A 503 -24.47 2.10 -23.66
C LEU A 503 -25.10 0.82 -24.19
N ALA A 504 -24.29 -0.19 -24.44
CA ALA A 504 -24.77 -1.54 -24.70
C ALA A 504 -25.28 -2.19 -23.41
N ALA A 505 -26.28 -3.08 -23.50
CA ALA A 505 -26.77 -3.84 -22.35
C ALA A 505 -25.63 -4.66 -21.70
N ALA A 506 -25.62 -4.68 -20.38
CA ALA A 506 -24.68 -5.53 -19.64
C ALA A 506 -25.00 -7.01 -19.84
N PRO A 507 -24.02 -7.91 -20.02
CA PRO A 507 -24.27 -9.33 -20.06
C PRO A 507 -24.77 -9.83 -18.70
N VAL A 508 -25.89 -10.56 -18.71
CA VAL A 508 -26.40 -11.24 -17.51
C VAL A 508 -25.53 -12.47 -17.25
N ARG A 509 -25.05 -12.61 -16.01
CA ARG A 509 -24.26 -13.78 -15.58
C ARG A 509 -24.96 -14.51 -14.45
N THR A 510 -24.92 -15.84 -14.50
CA THR A 510 -25.38 -16.70 -13.41
C THR A 510 -24.17 -17.20 -12.62
N ALA A 511 -24.31 -17.26 -11.30
CA ALA A 511 -23.29 -17.87 -10.45
C ALA A 511 -23.29 -19.40 -10.65
N GLU A 512 -22.10 -19.96 -10.85
CA GLU A 512 -21.89 -21.40 -10.93
C GLU A 512 -21.31 -21.92 -9.61
N ALA A 513 -21.50 -23.22 -9.33
CA ALA A 513 -20.84 -23.89 -8.22
C ALA A 513 -19.44 -24.36 -8.63
N PHE A 514 -18.52 -24.49 -7.66
CA PHE A 514 -17.20 -25.05 -7.91
C PHE A 514 -17.31 -26.50 -8.36
N ALA A 515 -16.79 -26.81 -9.55
CA ALA A 515 -17.04 -28.10 -10.23
C ALA A 515 -16.07 -29.23 -9.83
N TYR A 516 -15.00 -28.93 -9.08
CA TYR A 516 -13.94 -29.87 -8.74
C TYR A 516 -14.03 -30.31 -7.28
N THR A 517 -14.92 -31.24 -7.00
CA THR A 517 -15.15 -31.77 -5.64
C THR A 517 -14.83 -33.25 -5.52
N ASP A 518 -14.66 -33.96 -6.64
CA ASP A 518 -14.33 -35.39 -6.72
C ASP A 518 -13.04 -35.59 -7.49
N PHE A 519 -12.06 -36.24 -6.87
CA PHE A 519 -10.75 -36.59 -7.44
C PHE A 519 -10.53 -38.10 -7.45
N GLY A 520 -11.59 -38.90 -7.34
CA GLY A 520 -11.55 -40.37 -7.38
C GLY A 520 -11.23 -41.02 -6.02
N VAL A 521 -10.66 -42.23 -6.11
CA VAL A 521 -10.41 -43.03 -4.91
C VAL A 521 -9.29 -42.43 -4.06
N PRO A 522 -9.47 -42.25 -2.73
CA PRO A 522 -8.45 -41.74 -1.85
C PRO A 522 -7.14 -42.50 -1.92
N GLY A 523 -6.03 -41.78 -1.93
CA GLY A 523 -4.69 -42.36 -1.95
C GLY A 523 -4.39 -43.19 -0.70
N GLN A 524 -3.73 -44.33 -0.86
CA GLN A 524 -3.32 -45.20 0.24
C GLN A 524 -2.03 -44.66 0.89
N VAL A 525 -2.02 -44.44 2.21
CA VAL A 525 -0.83 -44.13 2.98
C VAL A 525 -0.01 -45.42 3.22
N ILE A 526 1.24 -45.42 2.78
CA ILE A 526 2.18 -46.57 2.94
C ILE A 526 3.25 -46.30 3.98
N SER A 527 3.43 -45.07 4.43
CA SER A 527 4.36 -44.71 5.51
C SER A 527 3.86 -43.48 6.27
N ASP A 528 3.97 -43.51 7.58
CA ASP A 528 3.65 -42.39 8.50
C ASP A 528 4.77 -42.32 9.54
N THR A 529 5.57 -41.25 9.49
CA THR A 529 6.72 -41.04 10.36
C THR A 529 6.68 -39.65 10.97
N ARG A 530 7.30 -39.51 12.15
CA ARG A 530 7.43 -38.19 12.79
C ARG A 530 8.91 -37.93 13.09
N GLU A 531 9.37 -36.78 12.64
CA GLU A 531 10.68 -36.25 12.95
C GLU A 531 10.60 -35.56 14.34
N PRO A 532 11.44 -35.96 15.33
CA PRO A 532 11.25 -35.53 16.72
C PRO A 532 11.76 -34.14 17.04
N VAL A 533 12.72 -33.59 16.30
CA VAL A 533 13.35 -32.29 16.60
C VAL A 533 12.42 -31.15 16.24
N TYR A 534 11.88 -31.17 15.03
CA TYR A 534 10.97 -30.12 14.50
C TYR A 534 9.50 -30.51 14.59
N GLY A 535 9.16 -31.74 14.99
CA GLY A 535 7.80 -32.24 15.12
C GLY A 535 7.07 -32.44 13.79
N ILE A 536 7.80 -32.61 12.70
CA ILE A 536 7.23 -32.77 11.35
C ILE A 536 6.71 -34.21 11.18
N ARG A 537 5.42 -34.36 10.87
CA ARG A 537 4.82 -35.62 10.45
C ARG A 537 4.94 -35.76 8.94
N THR A 538 5.54 -36.82 8.46
CA THR A 538 5.70 -37.15 7.05
C THR A 538 4.87 -38.36 6.68
N LEU A 539 3.91 -38.18 5.75
CA LEU A 539 3.13 -39.24 5.13
C LEU A 539 3.68 -39.52 3.72
N ARG A 540 3.77 -40.78 3.35
CA ARG A 540 4.01 -41.19 1.95
C ARG A 540 2.80 -41.96 1.45
N PHE A 541 2.37 -41.61 0.26
CA PHE A 541 1.27 -42.27 -0.43
C PHE A 541 1.80 -43.27 -1.46
N ALA A 542 0.99 -44.29 -1.78
CA ALA A 542 1.36 -45.33 -2.74
C ALA A 542 1.66 -44.79 -4.14
N ASN A 543 1.08 -43.66 -4.51
CA ASN A 543 1.34 -42.96 -5.79
C ASN A 543 2.64 -42.10 -5.79
N GLY A 544 3.43 -42.15 -4.73
CA GLY A 544 4.69 -41.41 -4.60
C GLY A 544 4.58 -40.04 -3.96
N VAL A 545 3.39 -39.47 -3.78
CA VAL A 545 3.21 -38.16 -3.11
C VAL A 545 3.71 -38.23 -1.66
N ARG A 546 4.44 -37.22 -1.24
CA ARG A 546 4.88 -37.01 0.13
C ARG A 546 4.20 -35.77 0.72
N LEU A 547 3.58 -35.91 1.89
CA LEU A 547 2.96 -34.83 2.62
C LEU A 547 3.69 -34.60 3.92
N ASN A 548 4.24 -33.41 4.13
CA ASN A 548 4.84 -32.98 5.37
C ASN A 548 3.86 -32.07 6.12
N LEU A 549 3.58 -32.37 7.37
CA LEU A 549 2.69 -31.61 8.23
C LEU A 549 3.46 -31.11 9.46
N LYS A 550 3.35 -29.81 9.72
CA LYS A 550 3.87 -29.19 10.94
C LYS A 550 2.79 -28.31 11.55
N GLN A 551 2.35 -28.70 12.76
CA GLN A 551 1.46 -27.85 13.55
C GLN A 551 2.28 -26.85 14.35
N THR A 552 1.86 -25.58 14.35
CA THR A 552 2.49 -24.50 15.12
C THR A 552 1.43 -23.69 15.85
N ALA A 553 1.87 -22.92 16.87
CA ALA A 553 1.06 -21.95 17.60
C ALA A 553 1.42 -20.49 17.25
N LEU A 554 2.20 -20.29 16.18
CA LEU A 554 2.73 -18.97 15.80
C LEU A 554 1.63 -18.00 15.36
N GLU A 555 0.63 -18.53 14.64
CA GLU A 555 -0.52 -17.78 14.16
C GLU A 555 -1.81 -18.58 14.35
N ARG A 556 -2.91 -17.90 14.63
CA ARG A 556 -4.23 -18.51 14.73
C ARG A 556 -4.98 -18.43 13.40
N ASP A 557 -5.82 -19.41 13.17
CA ASP A 557 -6.72 -19.50 11.99
C ASP A 557 -5.98 -19.38 10.64
N ARG A 558 -4.74 -19.83 10.59
CA ARG A 558 -3.89 -19.76 9.40
C ARG A 558 -3.27 -21.11 9.08
N VAL A 559 -3.37 -21.51 7.83
CA VAL A 559 -2.68 -22.66 7.25
C VAL A 559 -1.89 -22.21 6.04
N LEU A 560 -0.59 -22.49 6.04
CA LEU A 560 0.28 -22.31 4.88
C LEU A 560 0.36 -23.63 4.13
N VAL A 561 0.08 -23.62 2.84
CA VAL A 561 0.13 -24.78 1.95
C VAL A 561 1.18 -24.51 0.89
N SER A 562 2.13 -25.44 0.74
CA SER A 562 3.12 -25.43 -0.33
C SER A 562 3.08 -26.74 -1.07
N LEU A 563 3.10 -26.69 -2.40
CA LEU A 563 3.22 -27.84 -3.30
C LEU A 563 4.49 -27.66 -4.11
N HIS A 564 5.32 -28.69 -4.14
CA HIS A 564 6.55 -28.75 -4.93
C HIS A 564 6.48 -29.92 -5.91
N LEU A 565 6.78 -29.63 -7.16
CA LEU A 565 6.85 -30.61 -8.26
C LEU A 565 8.26 -30.54 -8.85
N ASP A 566 8.90 -31.68 -9.05
CA ASP A 566 10.22 -31.75 -9.68
C ASP A 566 10.14 -31.19 -11.10
N GLY A 567 11.14 -30.41 -11.50
CA GLY A 567 11.17 -29.78 -12.83
C GLY A 567 11.86 -28.42 -12.79
N GLY A 568 11.09 -27.35 -12.96
CA GLY A 568 11.60 -25.97 -12.92
C GLY A 568 12.44 -25.59 -14.15
N ASP A 569 13.29 -24.58 -13.98
CA ASP A 569 14.05 -23.95 -15.08
C ASP A 569 15.07 -24.91 -15.73
N MET A 570 15.44 -25.98 -15.03
CA MET A 570 16.27 -27.06 -15.63
C MET A 570 15.58 -27.79 -16.78
N LEU A 571 14.28 -27.66 -16.94
CA LEU A 571 13.54 -28.18 -18.09
C LEU A 571 13.63 -27.25 -19.33
N ASP A 572 14.14 -26.06 -19.18
CA ASP A 572 14.36 -25.16 -20.31
C ASP A 572 15.44 -25.74 -21.24
N THR A 573 15.20 -25.63 -22.52
CA THR A 573 16.12 -26.11 -23.52
C THR A 573 16.61 -24.96 -24.40
N ARG A 574 17.72 -25.17 -25.13
CA ARG A 574 18.19 -24.19 -26.10
C ARG A 574 17.14 -23.86 -27.18
N ALA A 575 16.26 -24.81 -27.49
CA ALA A 575 15.15 -24.61 -28.42
C ALA A 575 13.94 -23.90 -27.80
N ARG A 576 13.78 -23.96 -26.46
CA ARG A 576 12.69 -23.36 -25.69
C ARG A 576 13.24 -22.77 -24.39
N PRO A 577 13.98 -21.66 -24.47
CA PRO A 577 14.75 -21.14 -23.31
C PRO A 577 13.90 -20.43 -22.25
N LEU A 578 12.60 -20.21 -22.52
CA LEU A 578 11.69 -19.52 -21.60
C LEU A 578 10.39 -20.31 -21.39
N ALA A 579 10.42 -21.64 -21.59
CA ALA A 579 9.22 -22.46 -21.51
C ALA A 579 8.63 -22.46 -20.09
N THR A 580 9.47 -22.38 -19.06
CA THR A 580 9.08 -22.38 -17.64
C THR A 580 8.61 -21.01 -17.16
N GLU A 581 9.00 -19.92 -17.80
CA GLU A 581 8.53 -18.55 -17.50
C GLU A 581 7.01 -18.42 -17.71
N MET A 582 6.42 -19.22 -18.59
CA MET A 582 4.97 -19.26 -18.82
C MET A 582 4.16 -19.66 -17.58
N MET A 583 4.80 -20.26 -16.57
CA MET A 583 4.14 -20.62 -15.31
C MET A 583 3.54 -19.40 -14.58
N LEU A 584 4.08 -18.22 -14.76
CA LEU A 584 3.53 -16.97 -14.22
C LEU A 584 2.12 -16.68 -14.75
N ALA A 585 1.83 -17.06 -16.00
CA ALA A 585 0.51 -16.86 -16.61
C ALA A 585 -0.42 -18.08 -16.45
N PHE A 586 0.06 -19.18 -15.88
CA PHE A 586 -0.67 -20.44 -15.78
C PHE A 586 -2.01 -20.28 -15.07
N GLY A 587 -2.02 -19.60 -13.89
CA GLY A 587 -3.23 -19.35 -13.13
C GLY A 587 -4.26 -18.48 -13.88
N ALA A 588 -3.81 -17.60 -14.77
CA ALA A 588 -4.70 -16.70 -15.50
C ALA A 588 -5.58 -17.42 -16.54
N GLY A 589 -5.18 -18.61 -16.99
CA GLY A 589 -5.98 -19.48 -17.86
C GLY A 589 -7.18 -20.13 -17.14
N GLY A 590 -7.23 -20.06 -15.80
CA GLY A 590 -8.26 -20.71 -15.00
C GLY A 590 -8.18 -22.24 -15.05
N LEU A 591 -9.32 -22.88 -14.85
CA LEU A 591 -9.50 -24.33 -14.88
C LEU A 591 -10.28 -24.76 -16.13
N GLY A 592 -10.22 -26.00 -16.51
CA GLY A 592 -10.97 -26.52 -17.65
C GLY A 592 -12.45 -26.12 -17.65
N ARG A 593 -13.11 -26.23 -16.51
CA ARG A 593 -14.55 -25.89 -16.33
C ARG A 593 -14.82 -24.44 -15.93
N HIS A 594 -13.85 -23.71 -15.36
CA HIS A 594 -14.03 -22.35 -14.88
C HIS A 594 -12.96 -21.42 -15.41
N SER A 595 -13.35 -20.31 -15.98
CA SER A 595 -12.40 -19.23 -16.25
C SER A 595 -11.86 -18.63 -14.94
N GLN A 596 -10.77 -17.91 -15.00
CA GLN A 596 -10.25 -17.18 -13.83
C GLN A 596 -11.28 -16.18 -13.29
N ASP A 597 -12.13 -15.65 -14.16
CA ASP A 597 -13.19 -14.72 -13.79
C ASP A 597 -14.34 -15.41 -13.05
N ASP A 598 -14.73 -16.61 -13.51
CA ASP A 598 -15.74 -17.43 -12.82
C ASP A 598 -15.21 -17.84 -11.42
N LEU A 599 -13.95 -18.27 -11.33
CA LEU A 599 -13.33 -18.63 -10.06
C LEU A 599 -13.36 -17.48 -9.04
N GLN A 600 -13.13 -16.24 -9.46
CA GLN A 600 -13.20 -15.10 -8.54
C GLN A 600 -14.61 -14.91 -7.95
N SER A 601 -15.66 -15.16 -8.71
CA SER A 601 -17.03 -15.08 -8.19
C SER A 601 -17.42 -16.34 -7.39
N ILE A 602 -17.03 -17.53 -7.86
CA ILE A 602 -17.32 -18.81 -7.17
C ILE A 602 -16.64 -18.87 -5.80
N LEU A 603 -15.42 -18.35 -5.71
CA LEU A 603 -14.59 -18.37 -4.49
C LEU A 603 -14.74 -17.12 -3.63
N ALA A 604 -15.68 -16.22 -3.96
CA ALA A 604 -15.93 -15.03 -3.16
C ALA A 604 -16.26 -15.40 -1.71
N GLY A 605 -15.65 -14.70 -0.77
CA GLY A 605 -15.80 -14.97 0.65
C GLY A 605 -15.03 -16.22 1.14
N ARG A 606 -14.16 -16.81 0.33
CA ARG A 606 -13.28 -17.92 0.71
C ARG A 606 -11.81 -17.46 0.80
N THR A 607 -11.08 -18.05 1.73
CA THR A 607 -9.65 -17.80 1.90
C THR A 607 -8.87 -18.89 1.18
N VAL A 608 -8.85 -18.82 -0.13
CA VAL A 608 -8.16 -19.78 -1.00
C VAL A 608 -7.45 -19.07 -2.14
N GLY A 609 -6.41 -19.68 -2.67
CA GLY A 609 -5.66 -19.13 -3.80
C GLY A 609 -4.73 -20.14 -4.44
N PHE A 610 -4.22 -19.81 -5.62
CA PHE A 610 -3.23 -20.59 -6.32
C PHE A 610 -2.26 -19.66 -7.04
N ASN A 611 -0.99 -19.82 -6.74
CA ASN A 611 0.10 -19.15 -7.42
C ASN A 611 1.20 -20.16 -7.71
N LEU A 612 1.53 -20.36 -8.96
CA LEU A 612 2.56 -21.28 -9.41
C LEU A 612 3.75 -20.49 -9.96
N SER A 613 4.92 -20.82 -9.52
CA SER A 613 6.19 -20.24 -10.01
C SER A 613 7.18 -21.33 -10.36
N SER A 614 8.12 -21.02 -11.26
CA SER A 614 9.28 -21.84 -11.57
C SER A 614 10.47 -21.39 -10.70
N ALA A 615 11.26 -22.36 -10.26
CA ALA A 615 12.57 -22.18 -9.67
C ALA A 615 13.56 -23.13 -10.36
N ALA A 616 14.84 -23.10 -9.98
CA ALA A 616 15.88 -23.85 -10.69
C ALA A 616 15.52 -25.33 -10.94
N GLU A 617 15.05 -26.05 -9.92
CA GLU A 617 14.82 -27.50 -9.94
C GLU A 617 13.36 -27.90 -9.66
N THR A 618 12.46 -26.94 -9.41
CA THR A 618 11.10 -27.24 -9.00
C THR A 618 10.10 -26.23 -9.54
N PHE A 619 8.87 -26.68 -9.80
CA PHE A 619 7.71 -25.81 -9.79
C PHE A 619 7.13 -25.75 -8.39
N ALA A 620 6.88 -24.54 -7.89
CA ALA A 620 6.37 -24.33 -6.55
C ALA A 620 5.05 -23.57 -6.57
N ALA A 621 4.01 -24.16 -5.98
CA ALA A 621 2.77 -23.47 -5.69
C ALA A 621 2.64 -23.19 -4.20
N SER A 622 2.22 -21.99 -3.84
CA SER A 622 1.99 -21.59 -2.45
C SER A 622 0.62 -20.94 -2.28
N ALA A 623 0.01 -21.18 -1.13
CA ALA A 623 -1.24 -20.55 -0.74
C ALA A 623 -1.30 -20.36 0.76
N GLN A 624 -2.12 -19.42 1.18
CA GLN A 624 -2.52 -19.23 2.57
C GLN A 624 -4.02 -19.43 2.65
N THR A 625 -4.46 -20.22 3.64
CA THR A 625 -5.88 -20.52 3.86
C THR A 625 -6.18 -20.57 5.35
N THR A 626 -7.43 -20.91 5.69
CA THR A 626 -7.88 -21.19 7.06
C THR A 626 -8.19 -22.67 7.23
N PRO A 627 -8.29 -23.20 8.46
CA PRO A 627 -8.76 -24.57 8.67
C PRO A 627 -10.11 -24.84 8.04
N ALA A 628 -11.02 -23.85 8.02
CA ALA A 628 -12.35 -23.98 7.43
C ALA A 628 -12.32 -24.11 5.89
N ASP A 629 -11.38 -23.48 5.24
CA ASP A 629 -11.24 -23.47 3.78
C ASP A 629 -10.17 -24.44 3.26
N LEU A 630 -9.48 -25.19 4.15
CA LEU A 630 -8.38 -26.08 3.78
C LEU A 630 -8.75 -27.13 2.75
N ALA A 631 -9.93 -27.76 2.89
CA ALA A 631 -10.41 -28.75 1.93
C ALA A 631 -10.58 -28.12 0.53
N LEU A 632 -11.23 -26.96 0.44
CA LEU A 632 -11.41 -26.21 -0.80
C LEU A 632 -10.08 -25.75 -1.40
N GLN A 633 -9.13 -25.34 -0.55
CA GLN A 633 -7.77 -24.97 -0.98
C GLN A 633 -7.06 -26.14 -1.66
N LEU A 634 -7.13 -27.34 -1.07
CA LEU A 634 -6.52 -28.53 -1.65
C LEU A 634 -7.24 -28.95 -2.95
N GLN A 635 -8.56 -28.86 -3.00
CA GLN A 635 -9.34 -29.10 -4.22
C GLN A 635 -8.96 -28.14 -5.35
N LEU A 636 -8.79 -26.84 -5.03
CA LEU A 636 -8.36 -25.83 -6.01
C LEU A 636 -6.96 -26.12 -6.55
N MET A 637 -6.01 -26.47 -5.68
CA MET A 637 -4.65 -26.83 -6.09
C MET A 637 -4.65 -28.09 -6.95
N ALA A 638 -5.38 -29.13 -6.55
CA ALA A 638 -5.50 -30.35 -7.32
C ALA A 638 -6.15 -30.09 -8.70
N ALA A 639 -7.18 -29.26 -8.77
CA ALA A 639 -7.82 -28.90 -10.02
C ALA A 639 -6.85 -28.19 -10.98
N TYR A 640 -6.02 -27.27 -10.50
CA TYR A 640 -5.01 -26.60 -11.32
C TYR A 640 -3.94 -27.57 -11.85
N ILE A 641 -3.59 -28.62 -11.10
CA ILE A 641 -2.62 -29.63 -11.53
C ILE A 641 -3.22 -30.62 -12.53
N THR A 642 -4.50 -30.97 -12.37
CA THR A 642 -5.14 -32.03 -13.16
C THR A 642 -5.93 -31.54 -14.37
N ASP A 643 -6.49 -30.33 -14.30
CA ASP A 643 -7.32 -29.78 -15.37
C ASP A 643 -7.13 -28.26 -15.52
N PRO A 644 -5.90 -27.79 -15.85
CA PRO A 644 -5.65 -26.38 -16.11
C PRO A 644 -6.39 -25.92 -17.39
N GLY A 645 -6.88 -24.70 -17.35
CA GLY A 645 -7.76 -24.19 -18.43
C GLY A 645 -7.08 -23.88 -19.75
N TYR A 646 -5.78 -23.50 -19.75
CA TYR A 646 -5.01 -23.10 -20.93
C TYR A 646 -5.75 -22.14 -21.88
N ARG A 647 -6.56 -21.24 -21.31
CA ARG A 647 -7.35 -20.31 -22.13
C ARG A 647 -6.49 -19.21 -22.70
N ARG A 648 -6.95 -18.67 -23.84
CA ARG A 648 -6.28 -17.58 -24.56
C ARG A 648 -6.08 -16.33 -23.70
N GLU A 649 -6.93 -16.10 -22.73
CA GLU A 649 -6.83 -15.01 -21.75
C GLU A 649 -5.50 -15.05 -20.97
N GLY A 650 -5.03 -16.22 -20.58
CA GLY A 650 -3.74 -16.40 -19.93
C GLY A 650 -2.56 -16.09 -20.85
N GLU A 651 -2.61 -16.54 -22.11
CA GLU A 651 -1.60 -16.22 -23.11
C GLU A 651 -1.54 -14.71 -23.40
N THR A 652 -2.70 -14.08 -23.55
CA THR A 652 -2.78 -12.64 -23.83
C THR A 652 -2.14 -11.83 -22.70
N LEU A 653 -2.42 -12.19 -21.44
CA LEU A 653 -1.84 -11.53 -20.27
C LEU A 653 -0.31 -11.69 -20.21
N TYR A 654 0.20 -12.87 -20.57
CA TYR A 654 1.65 -13.10 -20.61
C TYR A 654 2.36 -12.28 -21.70
N ARG A 655 1.72 -12.12 -22.87
CA ARG A 655 2.29 -11.34 -24.00
C ARG A 655 2.25 -9.83 -23.79
N GLN A 656 1.45 -9.34 -22.90
CA GLN A 656 1.30 -7.92 -22.55
C GLN A 656 2.33 -7.45 -21.52
#